data_e291d82b9769d0303e953b060da6547a
#
_entry.id   e291d82b9769d0303e953b060da6547a
#
_cell.length_a   1.000
_cell.length_b   1.000
_cell.length_c   1.000
_cell.angle_alpha   90.00
_cell.angle_beta   90.00
_cell.angle_gamma   90.00
#
_symmetry.space_group_name_H-M   'P 1'
#
loop_
_entity.id
_entity.type
_entity.pdbx_description
1 polymer ?
#
loop_
_entity_poly.entity_id
_entity_poly.type
_entity_poly.pdbx_seq_one_letter_code
_entity_poly.pdbx_strand_id
1 'polypeptide(L)'
;MQPLRSVLALAALLWLPACQSAGPTMPASPPAAPMPATPPPSASQEAAVLETTDPEILWLEERSMLRRAQELAEPLSGSGAQWQESYGLARPGDFLGLASVWFNAYPGSLITRPGDTVIEGLGEPELLEVLQEVGIEAIHTGPLKRAGSVQGMTYGPSIDGHFDRIELVIDPAFGSDEQYRELVRRAGERRIAIIGDMVPGHTGKGPDFRLAERGAPGFAALYAMVEIEREDWALLPEIPAGEDSVNLTPETALSLKRAGYIAGPLDAVIFKRPGIKQSNWSVTEVVRGVDGQDRRWVYVHFFKRGQPTLNWLDPGFAAHRMMAGDILHSVKALGARGLRLDANMFLGFGPRPGDEPGWLSEHPLSTLATETLAMLIRKMGGFSFQELNVSLDRVRATLESGPELGYDFTTRPAYIYALATGDAGPLRLMLRLMLEYEVPPGRMVHGLQNHDELMLETTHLRVNGEQAFEYEGTKDRGSALFERIHSEPIARTTGERGPYNEAFAMSPGVCSTLAGFTAASLGYEDLETLSKEQIATIRLRHLAAAAYNALQPGAFVISGWDLVGALPVDRDAVRAQLADNDCRWLNRGAYDLAGVDPRATASAVGLPTAVSLYGSLPEQLEDPGSFASTLKRMLTLRRELAIDRARLVAVPEVQSSGLVLMVVELPQTDDGDARRVLTAVNFGRDAIEEPLDASALGEGTLHIVFSTRAGGVEGPPAPTTQDGRTSLHLAPAEAQVLAQK
;
A
#
# COMPACT_ATOMS: atom_id res chain seq x y z
N MET A 1 63.98 -11.00 8.67
CA MET A 1 64.76 -9.75 8.77
C MET A 1 63.86 -8.63 8.25
N GLN A 2 63.43 -7.78 9.16
CA GLN A 2 62.79 -6.48 8.89
C GLN A 2 63.84 -5.50 8.28
N PRO A 3 63.45 -4.34 7.70
CA PRO A 3 62.63 -3.37 8.44
C PRO A 3 61.60 -2.54 7.62
N LEU A 4 60.66 -1.99 8.41
CA LEU A 4 59.81 -0.81 8.20
C LEU A 4 60.46 0.36 7.43
N ARG A 5 59.63 1.12 6.70
CA ARG A 5 59.60 2.60 6.75
C ARG A 5 58.29 3.18 6.26
N SER A 6 57.68 4.00 7.11
CA SER A 6 56.62 4.94 6.88
C SER A 6 57.01 6.07 5.93
N VAL A 7 56.08 6.57 5.07
CA VAL A 7 56.12 7.94 4.56
C VAL A 7 54.71 8.50 4.45
N LEU A 8 54.45 9.57 5.18
CA LEU A 8 53.38 10.54 4.94
C LEU A 8 53.66 11.30 3.63
N ALA A 9 52.62 11.62 2.87
CA ALA A 9 52.65 12.73 1.92
C ALA A 9 51.21 13.24 1.68
N LEU A 10 50.93 14.35 2.24
CA LEU A 10 50.54 15.66 1.66
C LEU A 10 49.45 15.66 0.56
N ALA A 11 48.36 16.30 0.94
CA ALA A 11 47.32 16.78 0.07
C ALA A 11 47.87 17.84 -0.91
N ALA A 12 47.54 17.70 -2.19
CA ALA A 12 47.64 18.77 -3.18
C ALA A 12 46.24 19.01 -3.78
N LEU A 13 45.69 20.17 -3.46
CA LEU A 13 44.53 20.76 -4.15
C LEU A 13 44.92 21.07 -5.59
N LEU A 14 44.20 20.49 -6.56
CA LEU A 14 44.17 20.96 -7.95
C LEU A 14 42.82 21.55 -8.23
N TRP A 15 42.80 22.87 -8.43
CA TRP A 15 41.71 23.62 -9.03
C TRP A 15 41.57 23.24 -10.51
N LEU A 16 40.39 22.86 -10.96
CA LEU A 16 40.00 22.87 -12.36
C LEU A 16 38.86 23.87 -12.55
N PRO A 17 38.87 24.69 -13.62
CA PRO A 17 37.89 25.74 -13.79
C PRO A 17 36.54 25.18 -14.24
N ALA A 18 35.49 25.61 -13.55
CA ALA A 18 34.10 25.34 -13.93
C ALA A 18 33.76 26.09 -15.23
N CYS A 19 33.32 25.34 -16.24
CA CYS A 19 32.58 25.92 -17.37
C CYS A 19 31.21 26.40 -16.87
N GLN A 20 31.05 27.72 -16.79
CA GLN A 20 29.76 28.35 -16.59
C GLN A 20 28.95 28.26 -17.88
N SER A 21 27.92 27.41 -17.92
CA SER A 21 26.82 27.58 -18.86
C SER A 21 25.83 28.58 -18.24
N ALA A 22 25.66 29.71 -18.90
CA ALA A 22 24.68 30.71 -18.52
C ALA A 22 23.26 30.15 -18.67
N GLY A 23 22.62 29.83 -17.55
CA GLY A 23 21.17 29.62 -17.49
C GLY A 23 20.43 30.95 -17.50
N PRO A 24 19.17 31.00 -17.91
CA PRO A 24 18.39 32.23 -17.99
C PRO A 24 18.21 32.84 -16.59
N THR A 25 18.59 34.10 -16.48
CA THR A 25 18.39 34.90 -15.28
C THR A 25 16.89 35.12 -15.06
N MET A 26 16.37 34.55 -13.96
CA MET A 26 15.04 34.94 -13.46
C MET A 26 15.02 36.42 -13.04
N PRO A 27 13.96 37.16 -13.35
CA PRO A 27 13.81 38.53 -12.86
C PRO A 27 13.66 38.51 -11.33
N ALA A 28 14.39 39.40 -10.68
CA ALA A 28 14.30 39.58 -9.23
C ALA A 28 12.87 39.96 -8.81
N SER A 29 12.32 39.21 -7.87
CA SER A 29 11.04 39.55 -7.24
C SER A 29 11.12 40.92 -6.57
N PRO A 30 10.09 41.74 -6.61
CA PRO A 30 10.05 43.01 -5.89
C PRO A 30 10.14 42.73 -4.38
N PRO A 31 10.78 43.62 -3.58
CA PRO A 31 10.88 43.46 -2.15
C PRO A 31 9.49 43.38 -1.52
N ALA A 32 9.27 42.35 -0.72
CA ALA A 32 8.05 42.21 0.07
C ALA A 32 7.88 43.42 1.00
N ALA A 33 6.68 43.97 1.06
CA ALA A 33 6.35 44.99 2.03
C ALA A 33 6.60 44.46 3.46
N PRO A 34 7.13 45.29 4.38
CA PRO A 34 7.38 44.85 5.74
C PRO A 34 6.06 44.46 6.41
N MET A 35 5.95 43.20 6.81
CA MET A 35 4.88 42.76 7.70
C MET A 35 4.97 43.50 9.03
N PRO A 36 3.86 43.87 9.66
CA PRO A 36 3.89 44.41 11.01
C PRO A 36 4.51 43.36 11.93
N ALA A 37 5.53 43.78 12.69
CA ALA A 37 6.21 42.93 13.63
C ALA A 37 5.25 42.51 14.76
N THR A 38 4.70 41.32 14.67
CA THR A 38 4.14 40.63 15.82
C THR A 38 5.33 40.26 16.72
N PRO A 39 5.28 40.56 18.02
CA PRO A 39 6.37 40.14 18.93
C PRO A 39 6.50 38.62 18.89
N PRO A 40 7.71 38.06 18.90
CA PRO A 40 7.88 36.60 18.94
C PRO A 40 7.19 36.07 20.19
N PRO A 41 6.44 34.95 20.07
CA PRO A 41 5.92 34.27 21.26
C PRO A 41 7.10 33.87 22.14
N SER A 42 7.01 34.19 23.43
CA SER A 42 8.04 33.85 24.41
C SER A 42 8.29 32.33 24.37
N ALA A 43 9.57 31.94 24.34
CA ALA A 43 10.03 30.55 24.32
C ALA A 43 9.78 29.88 25.69
N SER A 44 8.51 29.65 26.03
CA SER A 44 8.05 28.80 27.15
C SER A 44 6.55 28.55 26.97
N GLN A 45 6.16 27.94 25.84
CA GLN A 45 4.92 27.22 25.77
C GLN A 45 5.24 25.73 26.01
N GLU A 46 5.63 25.37 27.23
CA GLU A 46 5.25 24.12 27.84
C GLU A 46 3.73 23.99 27.59
N ALA A 47 3.28 22.81 27.16
CA ALA A 47 1.88 22.55 26.84
C ALA A 47 1.01 23.07 27.99
N ALA A 48 0.41 24.24 27.82
CA ALA A 48 -0.47 24.81 28.82
C ALA A 48 -1.58 23.81 29.05
N VAL A 49 -1.60 23.17 30.22
CA VAL A 49 -2.72 22.37 30.66
C VAL A 49 -3.92 23.32 30.66
N LEU A 50 -4.93 23.01 29.86
CA LEU A 50 -6.16 23.77 29.88
C LEU A 50 -6.75 23.68 31.28
N GLU A 51 -6.74 24.77 32.02
CA GLU A 51 -7.55 24.87 33.25
C GLU A 51 -9.04 24.96 32.87
N THR A 52 -9.61 23.84 32.50
CA THR A 52 -11.02 23.74 32.12
C THR A 52 -11.72 22.76 33.05
N THR A 53 -12.98 23.07 33.37
CA THR A 53 -13.90 22.16 34.08
C THR A 53 -14.95 21.59 33.14
N ASP A 54 -14.85 21.86 31.81
CA ASP A 54 -15.76 21.32 30.82
C ASP A 54 -15.52 19.81 30.64
N PRO A 55 -16.51 18.97 31.00
CA PRO A 55 -16.35 17.51 30.95
C PRO A 55 -16.05 16.97 29.56
N GLU A 56 -16.55 17.63 28.51
CA GLU A 56 -16.31 17.22 27.13
C GLU A 56 -14.84 17.49 26.72
N ILE A 57 -14.30 18.65 27.07
CA ILE A 57 -12.92 18.97 26.80
C ILE A 57 -11.98 18.01 27.55
N LEU A 58 -12.24 17.73 28.80
CA LEU A 58 -11.43 16.77 29.57
C LEU A 58 -11.50 15.36 28.97
N TRP A 59 -12.68 14.92 28.54
CA TRP A 59 -12.87 13.63 27.88
C TRP A 59 -12.11 13.55 26.55
N LEU A 60 -12.09 14.63 25.75
CA LEU A 60 -11.33 14.72 24.49
C LEU A 60 -9.82 14.70 24.75
N GLU A 61 -9.32 15.45 25.73
CA GLU A 61 -7.89 15.48 26.07
C GLU A 61 -7.37 14.12 26.56
N GLU A 62 -8.14 13.40 27.37
CA GLU A 62 -7.80 12.06 27.84
C GLU A 62 -7.60 11.06 26.69
N ARG A 63 -8.31 11.26 25.56
CA ARG A 63 -8.31 10.37 24.40
C ARG A 63 -7.46 10.88 23.23
N SER A 64 -6.83 12.02 23.40
CA SER A 64 -5.99 12.64 22.36
C SER A 64 -4.78 11.77 22.01
N MET A 65 -4.58 11.49 20.73
CA MET A 65 -3.40 10.81 20.21
C MET A 65 -2.13 11.66 20.45
N LEU A 66 -2.24 12.98 20.32
CA LEU A 66 -1.11 13.89 20.54
C LEU A 66 -0.65 13.89 22.00
N ARG A 67 -1.60 13.85 22.97
CA ARG A 67 -1.28 13.72 24.40
C ARG A 67 -0.67 12.34 24.70
N ARG A 68 -1.28 11.29 24.18
CA ARG A 68 -0.78 9.92 24.34
C ARG A 68 0.61 9.74 23.74
N ALA A 69 0.91 10.40 22.61
CA ALA A 69 2.23 10.39 22.01
C ALA A 69 3.31 10.95 22.97
N GLN A 70 2.99 12.00 23.69
CA GLN A 70 3.90 12.59 24.69
C GLN A 70 4.17 11.61 25.83
N GLU A 71 3.12 11.00 26.38
CA GLU A 71 3.24 9.99 27.45
C GLU A 71 4.11 8.79 27.03
N LEU A 72 3.96 8.31 25.79
CA LEU A 72 4.75 7.20 25.25
C LEU A 72 6.21 7.59 25.01
N ALA A 73 6.50 8.85 24.71
CA ALA A 73 7.87 9.33 24.45
C ALA A 73 8.65 9.60 25.74
N GLU A 74 7.99 10.00 26.82
CA GLU A 74 8.62 10.42 28.09
C GLU A 74 9.58 9.37 28.66
N PRO A 75 9.24 8.06 28.78
CA PRO A 75 10.17 7.04 29.30
C PRO A 75 11.43 6.84 28.47
N LEU A 76 11.42 7.22 27.18
CA LEU A 76 12.57 7.11 26.28
C LEU A 76 13.47 8.34 26.35
N SER A 77 12.94 9.47 26.78
CA SER A 77 13.69 10.73 26.86
C SER A 77 14.83 10.61 27.88
N GLY A 78 16.07 10.86 27.45
CA GLY A 78 17.25 10.73 28.28
C GLY A 78 17.68 9.28 28.58
N SER A 79 17.00 8.27 28.04
CA SER A 79 17.39 6.87 28.23
C SER A 79 18.44 6.40 27.23
N GLY A 80 19.28 5.42 27.61
CA GLY A 80 20.27 4.79 26.74
C GLY A 80 19.65 4.00 25.58
N ALA A 81 18.37 3.63 25.68
CA ALA A 81 17.62 2.92 24.63
C ALA A 81 17.56 3.69 23.30
N GLN A 82 17.66 5.02 23.34
CA GLN A 82 17.71 5.86 22.14
C GLN A 82 18.89 5.54 21.21
N TRP A 83 19.94 4.92 21.69
CA TRP A 83 21.21 4.75 20.97
C TRP A 83 21.48 3.28 20.58
N GLN A 84 20.54 2.38 20.84
CA GLN A 84 20.73 0.96 20.60
C GLN A 84 20.50 0.55 19.13
N GLU A 85 19.67 1.29 18.40
CA GLU A 85 19.31 0.94 17.03
C GLU A 85 19.91 1.91 16.02
N SER A 86 20.41 1.35 14.92
CA SER A 86 20.84 2.13 13.75
C SER A 86 19.63 2.60 12.93
N TYR A 87 19.63 3.85 12.46
CA TYR A 87 18.46 4.44 11.80
C TYR A 87 18.76 5.16 10.49
N GLY A 88 20.03 5.50 10.22
CA GLY A 88 20.39 6.40 9.12
C GLY A 88 20.19 5.83 7.72
N LEU A 89 20.30 4.51 7.55
CA LEU A 89 20.17 3.85 6.24
C LEU A 89 19.07 2.80 6.26
N ALA A 90 18.36 2.67 5.13
CA ALA A 90 17.42 1.59 4.93
C ALA A 90 18.11 0.23 4.90
N ARG A 91 17.46 -0.80 5.47
CA ARG A 91 18.00 -2.16 5.61
C ARG A 91 17.05 -3.20 5.00
N PRO A 92 16.79 -3.13 3.66
CA PRO A 92 15.84 -4.03 3.02
C PRO A 92 16.22 -5.51 3.19
N GLY A 93 17.52 -5.85 3.13
CA GLY A 93 18.00 -7.21 3.32
C GLY A 93 17.69 -7.76 4.72
N ASP A 94 17.75 -6.93 5.77
CA ASP A 94 17.40 -7.34 7.13
C ASP A 94 15.89 -7.56 7.27
N PHE A 95 15.07 -6.72 6.62
CA PHE A 95 13.62 -6.89 6.63
C PHE A 95 13.21 -8.15 5.87
N LEU A 96 13.75 -8.40 4.68
CA LEU A 96 13.52 -9.63 3.92
C LEU A 96 14.05 -10.86 4.66
N GLY A 97 15.17 -10.74 5.36
CA GLY A 97 15.71 -11.80 6.22
C GLY A 97 14.85 -12.09 7.45
N LEU A 98 14.07 -11.12 7.93
CA LEU A 98 13.06 -11.33 8.97
C LEU A 98 11.83 -12.04 8.39
N ALA A 99 11.32 -11.56 7.27
CA ALA A 99 10.15 -12.14 6.58
C ALA A 99 10.10 -11.67 5.13
N SER A 100 10.09 -12.60 4.19
CA SER A 100 9.97 -12.33 2.76
C SER A 100 8.62 -12.76 2.16
N VAL A 101 7.80 -13.48 2.93
CA VAL A 101 6.47 -13.95 2.54
C VAL A 101 5.45 -13.57 3.61
N TRP A 102 4.46 -12.74 3.23
CA TRP A 102 3.51 -12.18 4.18
C TRP A 102 2.07 -12.58 3.86
N PHE A 103 1.32 -12.85 4.91
CA PHE A 103 -0.14 -12.93 4.86
C PHE A 103 -0.73 -11.54 5.15
N ASN A 104 -1.52 -11.01 4.24
CA ASN A 104 -2.26 -9.75 4.44
C ASN A 104 -3.64 -10.07 5.02
N ALA A 105 -3.78 -9.85 6.32
CA ALA A 105 -5.03 -10.04 7.05
C ALA A 105 -5.80 -8.72 7.10
N TYR A 106 -6.89 -8.60 6.33
CA TYR A 106 -7.82 -7.49 6.54
C TYR A 106 -8.69 -7.80 7.78
N PRO A 107 -8.65 -6.95 8.83
CA PRO A 107 -9.18 -7.33 10.15
C PRO A 107 -10.65 -7.71 10.14
N GLY A 108 -11.46 -6.96 9.40
CA GLY A 108 -12.89 -7.20 9.32
C GLY A 108 -13.29 -8.50 8.63
N SER A 109 -12.42 -9.10 7.83
CA SER A 109 -12.76 -10.22 6.94
C SER A 109 -12.39 -11.60 7.50
N LEU A 110 -11.73 -11.68 8.64
CA LEU A 110 -11.42 -12.99 9.24
C LEU A 110 -12.63 -13.54 10.00
N ILE A 111 -13.04 -14.77 9.68
CA ILE A 111 -13.97 -15.55 10.49
C ILE A 111 -13.17 -16.19 11.64
N THR A 112 -13.64 -15.99 12.86
CA THR A 112 -13.06 -16.49 14.10
C THR A 112 -14.01 -17.49 14.76
N ARG A 113 -13.56 -18.21 15.77
CA ARG A 113 -14.45 -19.02 16.58
C ARG A 113 -15.51 -18.13 17.26
N PRO A 114 -16.73 -18.65 17.48
CA PRO A 114 -17.76 -17.88 18.15
C PRO A 114 -17.31 -17.36 19.52
N GLY A 115 -17.32 -16.04 19.67
CA GLY A 115 -16.92 -15.36 20.91
C GLY A 115 -15.47 -14.85 20.93
N ASP A 116 -14.63 -15.24 19.99
CA ASP A 116 -13.26 -14.74 19.86
C ASP A 116 -13.24 -13.41 19.13
N THR A 117 -12.34 -12.54 19.54
CA THR A 117 -12.01 -11.31 18.81
C THR A 117 -11.19 -11.65 17.58
N VAL A 118 -11.08 -10.70 16.63
CA VAL A 118 -10.24 -10.86 15.43
C VAL A 118 -8.77 -11.13 15.79
N ILE A 119 -8.25 -10.42 16.80
CA ILE A 119 -6.87 -10.58 17.26
C ILE A 119 -6.64 -11.94 17.90
N GLU A 120 -7.59 -12.45 18.66
CA GLU A 120 -7.52 -13.80 19.20
C GLU A 120 -7.53 -14.84 18.09
N GLY A 121 -8.42 -14.68 17.08
CA GLY A 121 -8.48 -15.55 15.92
C GLY A 121 -7.18 -15.56 15.10
N LEU A 122 -6.54 -14.40 14.90
CA LEU A 122 -5.23 -14.32 14.26
C LEU A 122 -4.13 -15.02 15.07
N GLY A 123 -4.26 -15.04 16.39
CA GLY A 123 -3.33 -15.68 17.33
C GLY A 123 -3.64 -17.16 17.63
N GLU A 124 -4.66 -17.75 17.00
CA GLU A 124 -5.00 -19.15 17.20
C GLU A 124 -3.85 -20.09 16.76
N PRO A 125 -3.45 -21.05 17.61
CA PRO A 125 -2.34 -21.94 17.30
C PRO A 125 -2.50 -22.69 15.98
N GLU A 126 -3.71 -23.15 15.68
CA GLU A 126 -4.03 -23.90 14.46
C GLU A 126 -3.89 -23.04 13.20
N LEU A 127 -4.33 -21.77 13.24
CA LEU A 127 -4.15 -20.85 12.12
C LEU A 127 -2.67 -20.54 11.92
N LEU A 128 -1.94 -20.22 12.98
CA LEU A 128 -0.50 -19.94 12.90
C LEU A 128 0.30 -21.13 12.37
N GLU A 129 -0.08 -22.37 12.75
CA GLU A 129 0.54 -23.60 12.28
C GLU A 129 0.32 -23.80 10.77
N VAL A 130 -0.91 -23.65 10.31
CA VAL A 130 -1.27 -23.77 8.89
C VAL A 130 -0.59 -22.68 8.05
N LEU A 131 -0.55 -21.44 8.52
CA LEU A 131 0.16 -20.36 7.83
C LEU A 131 1.66 -20.67 7.71
N GLN A 132 2.28 -21.15 8.79
CA GLN A 132 3.69 -21.56 8.78
C GLN A 132 3.92 -22.74 7.82
N GLU A 133 3.01 -23.71 7.76
CA GLU A 133 3.08 -24.85 6.86
C GLU A 133 3.04 -24.44 5.39
N VAL A 134 2.19 -23.47 5.04
CA VAL A 134 2.15 -22.87 3.69
C VAL A 134 3.44 -22.12 3.36
N GLY A 135 4.15 -21.59 4.36
CA GLY A 135 5.40 -20.85 4.20
C GLY A 135 5.28 -19.37 4.47
N ILE A 136 4.25 -18.94 5.20
CA ILE A 136 4.07 -17.55 5.64
C ILE A 136 5.05 -17.22 6.78
N GLU A 137 5.72 -16.08 6.69
CA GLU A 137 6.76 -15.62 7.62
C GLU A 137 6.35 -14.35 8.38
N ALA A 138 5.33 -13.64 7.89
CA ALA A 138 4.73 -12.51 8.62
C ALA A 138 3.23 -12.40 8.39
N ILE A 139 2.55 -11.76 9.35
CA ILE A 139 1.14 -11.34 9.22
C ILE A 139 1.12 -9.80 9.20
N HIS A 140 0.65 -9.22 8.11
CA HIS A 140 0.31 -7.81 8.01
C HIS A 140 -1.15 -7.65 8.42
N THR A 141 -1.39 -7.02 9.57
CA THR A 141 -2.71 -6.99 10.22
C THR A 141 -3.66 -5.94 9.67
N GLY A 142 -3.17 -5.02 8.80
CA GLY A 142 -3.94 -3.81 8.46
C GLY A 142 -4.16 -2.88 9.65
N PRO A 143 -5.00 -1.85 9.53
CA PRO A 143 -5.29 -0.90 10.62
C PRO A 143 -6.21 -1.54 11.66
N LEU A 144 -5.76 -1.60 12.92
CA LEU A 144 -6.48 -2.18 14.05
C LEU A 144 -6.80 -1.14 15.15
N LYS A 145 -6.29 0.07 15.03
CA LYS A 145 -6.50 1.12 16.03
C LYS A 145 -7.90 1.70 15.92
N ARG A 146 -8.42 2.23 17.04
CA ARG A 146 -9.74 2.85 17.07
C ARG A 146 -9.86 3.93 16.01
N ALA A 147 -10.90 3.81 15.19
CA ALA A 147 -11.16 4.67 14.03
C ALA A 147 -12.59 5.23 14.08
N GLY A 148 -12.88 6.21 13.21
CA GLY A 148 -14.19 6.82 13.07
C GLY A 148 -14.20 8.31 13.42
N SER A 149 -15.19 8.74 14.18
CA SER A 149 -15.38 10.13 14.58
C SER A 149 -15.86 10.25 16.02
N VAL A 150 -15.89 11.48 16.53
CA VAL A 150 -16.47 11.82 17.81
C VAL A 150 -17.44 12.98 17.64
N GLN A 151 -18.61 12.86 18.25
CA GLN A 151 -19.58 13.95 18.39
C GLN A 151 -20.02 14.03 19.85
N GLY A 152 -19.74 15.14 20.51
CA GLY A 152 -19.79 15.22 21.96
C GLY A 152 -18.83 14.18 22.59
N MET A 153 -19.35 13.33 23.46
CA MET A 153 -18.61 12.22 24.08
C MET A 153 -18.98 10.84 23.46
N THR A 154 -19.48 10.82 22.23
CA THR A 154 -19.99 9.60 21.57
C THR A 154 -19.15 9.29 20.33
N TYR A 155 -18.77 8.03 20.17
CA TYR A 155 -18.07 7.54 19.00
C TYR A 155 -19.02 7.30 17.83
N GLY A 156 -18.63 7.78 16.64
CA GLY A 156 -19.22 7.42 15.38
C GLY A 156 -18.39 6.34 14.66
N PRO A 157 -19.00 5.58 13.73
CA PRO A 157 -18.31 4.49 13.03
C PRO A 157 -17.20 5.00 12.12
N SER A 158 -16.25 4.11 11.78
CA SER A 158 -15.29 4.33 10.72
C SER A 158 -15.97 4.48 9.35
N ILE A 159 -15.44 5.35 8.52
CA ILE A 159 -15.92 5.61 7.16
C ILE A 159 -15.09 4.94 6.07
N ASP A 160 -13.97 4.31 6.43
CA ASP A 160 -13.02 3.77 5.44
C ASP A 160 -12.21 2.58 6.00
N GLY A 161 -12.89 1.59 6.54
CA GLY A 161 -12.22 0.34 6.95
C GLY A 161 -11.11 0.52 7.99
N HIS A 162 -11.28 1.45 8.94
CA HIS A 162 -10.33 1.80 10.01
C HIS A 162 -9.09 2.60 9.59
N PHE A 163 -9.06 3.16 8.36
CA PHE A 163 -8.00 4.10 7.96
C PHE A 163 -8.17 5.50 8.54
N ASP A 164 -9.31 5.83 9.11
CA ASP A 164 -9.65 7.10 9.79
C ASP A 164 -9.43 6.99 11.32
N ARG A 165 -8.20 6.65 11.73
CA ARG A 165 -7.77 6.48 13.12
C ARG A 165 -8.05 7.72 13.97
N ILE A 166 -8.49 7.51 15.23
CA ILE A 166 -8.81 8.58 16.20
C ILE A 166 -8.18 8.40 17.58
N GLU A 167 -7.64 7.24 17.92
CA GLU A 167 -6.94 6.97 19.18
C GLU A 167 -5.75 6.03 18.99
N LEU A 168 -4.77 6.06 19.92
CA LEU A 168 -3.62 5.14 19.94
C LEU A 168 -3.89 3.96 20.90
N VAL A 169 -4.98 3.25 20.61
CA VAL A 169 -5.35 1.99 21.28
C VAL A 169 -5.93 1.04 20.23
N ILE A 170 -5.85 -0.25 20.46
CA ILE A 170 -6.54 -1.23 19.61
C ILE A 170 -8.06 -1.00 19.73
N ASP A 171 -8.76 -1.07 18.60
CA ASP A 171 -10.23 -0.94 18.59
C ASP A 171 -10.87 -2.14 19.32
N PRO A 172 -11.76 -1.89 20.30
CA PRO A 172 -12.47 -2.97 21.00
C PRO A 172 -13.25 -3.92 20.07
N ALA A 173 -13.63 -3.46 18.86
CA ALA A 173 -14.24 -4.33 17.85
C ALA A 173 -13.30 -5.44 17.36
N PHE A 174 -11.98 -5.25 17.45
CA PHE A 174 -10.98 -6.21 17.04
C PHE A 174 -10.28 -6.89 18.22
N GLY A 175 -10.32 -6.30 19.41
CA GLY A 175 -9.66 -6.83 20.61
C GLY A 175 -9.07 -5.75 21.51
N SER A 176 -7.91 -6.03 22.10
CA SER A 176 -7.21 -5.12 23.03
C SER A 176 -5.70 -5.10 22.78
N ASP A 177 -5.00 -4.12 23.37
CA ASP A 177 -3.55 -4.04 23.37
C ASP A 177 -2.90 -5.29 24.00
N GLU A 178 -3.53 -5.88 25.03
CA GLU A 178 -3.07 -7.11 25.66
C GLU A 178 -3.16 -8.30 24.73
N GLN A 179 -4.28 -8.45 24.04
CA GLN A 179 -4.49 -9.52 23.04
C GLN A 179 -3.54 -9.37 21.86
N TYR A 180 -3.24 -8.13 21.43
CA TYR A 180 -2.26 -7.89 20.36
C TYR A 180 -0.85 -8.30 20.80
N ARG A 181 -0.43 -7.97 22.03
CA ARG A 181 0.87 -8.44 22.57
C ARG A 181 0.94 -9.97 22.64
N GLU A 182 -0.16 -10.60 23.00
CA GLU A 182 -0.25 -12.07 23.03
C GLU A 182 -0.17 -12.66 21.61
N LEU A 183 -0.82 -12.05 20.61
CA LEU A 183 -0.65 -12.40 19.19
C LEU A 183 0.83 -12.32 18.77
N VAL A 184 1.49 -11.21 19.07
CA VAL A 184 2.92 -11.02 18.75
C VAL A 184 3.78 -12.11 19.40
N ARG A 185 3.51 -12.45 20.66
CA ARG A 185 4.24 -13.51 21.38
C ARG A 185 4.05 -14.88 20.73
N ARG A 186 2.79 -15.29 20.47
CA ARG A 186 2.45 -16.61 19.87
C ARG A 186 3.00 -16.73 18.44
N ALA A 187 2.84 -15.70 17.62
CA ALA A 187 3.38 -15.66 16.27
C ALA A 187 4.92 -15.76 16.29
N GLY A 188 5.58 -15.03 17.22
CA GLY A 188 7.03 -15.07 17.41
C GLY A 188 7.57 -16.45 17.77
N GLU A 189 6.84 -17.26 18.55
CA GLU A 189 7.19 -18.65 18.87
C GLU A 189 7.26 -19.54 17.61
N ARG A 190 6.52 -19.17 16.56
CA ARG A 190 6.53 -19.81 15.23
C ARG A 190 7.38 -19.07 14.20
N ARG A 191 8.16 -18.07 14.62
CA ARG A 191 8.96 -17.21 13.74
C ARG A 191 8.13 -16.44 12.70
N ILE A 192 6.88 -16.13 13.03
CA ILE A 192 6.01 -15.27 12.23
C ILE A 192 6.08 -13.88 12.83
N ALA A 193 6.51 -12.90 12.03
CA ALA A 193 6.56 -11.50 12.42
C ALA A 193 5.17 -10.85 12.30
N ILE A 194 4.88 -9.84 13.13
CA ILE A 194 3.67 -9.03 12.98
C ILE A 194 4.06 -7.68 12.39
N ILE A 195 3.34 -7.29 11.33
CA ILE A 195 3.48 -6.02 10.63
C ILE A 195 2.16 -5.26 10.82
N GLY A 196 2.24 -4.05 11.39
CA GLY A 196 1.08 -3.18 11.57
C GLY A 196 0.88 -2.21 10.40
N ASP A 197 -0.13 -1.37 10.53
CA ASP A 197 -0.44 -0.31 9.58
C ASP A 197 -0.38 1.06 10.25
N MET A 198 0.05 2.09 9.53
CA MET A 198 0.12 3.47 9.98
C MET A 198 -0.34 4.40 8.86
N VAL A 199 -1.26 5.31 9.19
CA VAL A 199 -1.80 6.32 8.27
C VAL A 199 -1.18 7.67 8.59
N PRO A 200 -0.14 8.12 7.86
CA PRO A 200 0.55 9.36 8.20
C PRO A 200 -0.13 10.62 7.64
N GLY A 201 -1.07 10.48 6.71
CA GLY A 201 -1.68 11.59 5.99
C GLY A 201 -2.82 12.29 6.72
N HIS A 202 -3.60 11.53 7.48
CA HIS A 202 -4.83 12.03 8.08
C HIS A 202 -5.24 11.24 9.33
N THR A 203 -6.27 11.73 9.99
CA THR A 203 -7.01 11.02 11.06
C THR A 203 -8.49 11.02 10.74
N GLY A 204 -9.31 10.35 11.54
CA GLY A 204 -10.73 10.65 11.59
C GLY A 204 -11.00 11.97 12.34
N LYS A 205 -12.27 12.40 12.40
CA LYS A 205 -12.71 13.53 13.21
C LYS A 205 -12.85 13.13 14.68
N GLY A 206 -11.74 12.67 15.23
CA GLY A 206 -11.63 12.22 16.60
C GLY A 206 -11.32 13.34 17.60
N PRO A 207 -10.88 12.98 18.83
CA PRO A 207 -10.61 13.92 19.92
C PRO A 207 -9.69 15.07 19.50
N ASP A 208 -8.59 14.76 18.81
CA ASP A 208 -7.60 15.78 18.38
C ASP A 208 -8.19 16.79 17.40
N PHE A 209 -9.04 16.35 16.45
CA PHE A 209 -9.71 17.26 15.52
C PHE A 209 -10.75 18.14 16.25
N ARG A 210 -11.52 17.57 17.19
CA ARG A 210 -12.48 18.32 17.99
C ARG A 210 -11.82 19.36 18.90
N LEU A 211 -10.64 19.06 19.44
CA LEU A 211 -9.83 20.03 20.17
C LEU A 211 -9.26 21.12 19.25
N ALA A 212 -8.81 20.75 18.04
CA ALA A 212 -8.30 21.69 17.06
C ALA A 212 -9.38 22.68 16.61
N GLU A 213 -10.57 22.23 16.23
CA GLU A 213 -11.66 23.12 15.77
C GLU A 213 -12.18 24.05 16.89
N ARG A 214 -12.02 23.66 18.16
CA ARG A 214 -12.33 24.50 19.33
C ARG A 214 -11.21 25.47 19.69
N GLY A 215 -10.10 25.48 18.94
CA GLY A 215 -8.95 26.34 19.21
C GLY A 215 -8.22 26.00 20.51
N ALA A 216 -8.26 24.72 20.94
CA ALA A 216 -7.53 24.28 22.12
C ALA A 216 -6.01 24.45 21.91
N PRO A 217 -5.26 24.97 22.91
CA PRO A 217 -3.82 25.21 22.79
C PRO A 217 -3.03 23.97 22.38
N GLY A 218 -2.21 24.12 21.36
CA GLY A 218 -1.35 23.04 20.81
C GLY A 218 -2.02 22.11 19.80
N PHE A 219 -3.33 22.27 19.52
CA PHE A 219 -4.06 21.41 18.57
C PHE A 219 -4.37 22.07 17.22
N ALA A 220 -4.60 23.38 17.16
CA ALA A 220 -5.02 24.06 15.93
C ALA A 220 -4.01 23.88 14.76
N ALA A 221 -2.72 23.83 15.05
CA ALA A 221 -1.69 23.64 14.05
C ALA A 221 -1.47 22.16 13.63
N LEU A 222 -2.11 21.22 14.30
CA LEU A 222 -1.97 19.78 14.04
C LEU A 222 -2.54 19.40 12.66
N TYR A 223 -3.60 20.09 12.23
CA TYR A 223 -4.28 19.84 10.97
C TYR A 223 -4.02 20.97 9.95
N ALA A 224 -4.07 20.62 8.68
CA ALA A 224 -4.04 21.60 7.59
C ALA A 224 -5.39 22.32 7.51
N MET A 225 -5.61 23.26 8.41
CA MET A 225 -6.85 24.01 8.55
C MET A 225 -6.59 25.49 8.85
N VAL A 226 -7.53 26.35 8.48
CA VAL A 226 -7.47 27.79 8.68
C VAL A 226 -8.79 28.30 9.22
N GLU A 227 -8.73 29.18 10.23
CA GLU A 227 -9.89 29.90 10.73
C GLU A 227 -10.28 30.99 9.72
N ILE A 228 -11.56 31.10 9.41
CA ILE A 228 -12.09 32.15 8.52
C ILE A 228 -12.61 33.30 9.39
N GLU A 229 -12.12 34.52 9.10
CA GLU A 229 -12.55 35.70 9.79
C GLU A 229 -14.07 35.90 9.65
N ARG A 230 -14.71 36.42 10.71
CA ARG A 230 -16.17 36.49 10.79
C ARG A 230 -16.79 37.31 9.66
N GLU A 231 -16.08 38.33 9.20
CA GLU A 231 -16.47 39.22 8.08
C GLU A 231 -16.57 38.45 6.76
N ASP A 232 -15.80 37.39 6.60
CA ASP A 232 -15.70 36.59 5.38
C ASP A 232 -16.55 35.32 5.42
N TRP A 233 -17.33 35.08 6.47
CA TRP A 233 -18.22 33.92 6.55
C TRP A 233 -19.25 33.85 5.43
N ALA A 234 -19.58 35.03 4.80
CA ALA A 234 -20.44 35.06 3.64
C ALA A 234 -19.87 34.37 2.39
N LEU A 235 -18.55 34.08 2.36
CA LEU A 235 -17.91 33.27 1.32
C LEU A 235 -18.17 31.78 1.48
N LEU A 236 -18.60 31.35 2.66
CA LEU A 236 -18.75 29.95 3.03
C LEU A 236 -20.18 29.45 2.78
N PRO A 237 -20.35 28.22 2.29
CA PRO A 237 -21.67 27.63 2.14
C PRO A 237 -22.34 27.37 3.50
N GLU A 238 -23.67 27.24 3.46
CA GLU A 238 -24.44 26.74 4.62
C GLU A 238 -24.18 25.26 4.82
N ILE A 239 -24.16 24.81 6.07
CA ILE A 239 -24.03 23.41 6.45
C ILE A 239 -25.40 22.76 6.49
N PRO A 240 -25.65 21.66 5.80
CA PRO A 240 -26.91 20.93 5.88
C PRO A 240 -27.23 20.50 7.31
N ALA A 241 -28.49 20.53 7.68
CA ALA A 241 -28.93 20.11 9.03
C ALA A 241 -28.51 18.68 9.32
N GLY A 242 -27.85 18.47 10.48
CA GLY A 242 -27.34 17.18 10.90
C GLY A 242 -25.93 16.83 10.38
N GLU A 243 -25.32 17.68 9.57
CA GLU A 243 -23.93 17.57 9.13
C GLU A 243 -23.04 18.50 9.94
N ASP A 244 -21.81 18.06 10.25
CA ASP A 244 -20.80 18.87 10.96
C ASP A 244 -19.90 19.68 10.01
N SER A 245 -20.00 19.42 8.71
CA SER A 245 -19.18 20.05 7.69
C SER A 245 -19.76 19.83 6.29
N VAL A 246 -19.29 20.61 5.31
CA VAL A 246 -19.62 20.43 3.89
C VAL A 246 -18.40 20.63 3.02
N ASN A 247 -18.31 19.88 1.91
CA ASN A 247 -17.24 20.04 0.91
C ASN A 247 -17.42 21.35 0.15
N LEU A 248 -16.30 22.06 -0.09
CA LEU A 248 -16.27 23.28 -0.92
C LEU A 248 -16.21 22.92 -2.40
N THR A 249 -16.94 23.70 -3.20
CA THR A 249 -16.77 23.65 -4.66
C THR A 249 -15.41 24.23 -5.08
N PRO A 250 -14.88 23.86 -6.26
CA PRO A 250 -13.66 24.48 -6.79
C PRO A 250 -13.77 26.02 -6.88
N GLU A 251 -14.93 26.55 -7.21
CA GLU A 251 -15.18 27.98 -7.30
C GLU A 251 -15.09 28.68 -5.93
N THR A 252 -15.66 28.07 -4.89
CA THR A 252 -15.56 28.57 -3.52
C THR A 252 -14.11 28.51 -3.03
N ALA A 253 -13.42 27.39 -3.27
CA ALA A 253 -12.01 27.25 -2.92
C ALA A 253 -11.13 28.30 -3.63
N LEU A 254 -11.41 28.63 -4.87
CA LEU A 254 -10.71 29.70 -5.60
C LEU A 254 -11.01 31.10 -5.01
N SER A 255 -12.24 31.35 -4.58
CA SER A 255 -12.60 32.60 -3.90
C SER A 255 -11.83 32.77 -2.58
N LEU A 256 -11.73 31.71 -1.77
CA LEU A 256 -10.95 31.74 -0.54
C LEU A 256 -9.44 31.87 -0.78
N LYS A 257 -8.92 31.31 -1.90
CA LYS A 257 -7.53 31.54 -2.33
C LYS A 257 -7.29 33.03 -2.62
N ARG A 258 -8.18 33.66 -3.38
CA ARG A 258 -8.09 35.10 -3.72
C ARG A 258 -8.20 36.00 -2.48
N ALA A 259 -8.94 35.56 -1.47
CA ALA A 259 -9.01 36.22 -0.16
C ALA A 259 -7.76 35.96 0.73
N GLY A 260 -6.85 35.05 0.30
CA GLY A 260 -5.60 34.80 1.02
C GLY A 260 -5.65 33.69 2.08
N TYR A 261 -6.75 32.92 2.17
CA TYR A 261 -6.91 31.90 3.22
C TYR A 261 -6.28 30.57 2.89
N ILE A 262 -6.41 30.07 1.65
CA ILE A 262 -6.05 28.70 1.28
C ILE A 262 -5.29 28.63 -0.04
N ALA A 263 -4.71 27.45 -0.34
CA ALA A 263 -4.00 27.21 -1.61
C ALA A 263 -4.90 27.15 -2.85
N GLY A 264 -6.23 27.17 -2.66
CA GLY A 264 -7.22 27.01 -3.73
C GLY A 264 -7.47 25.53 -4.08
N PRO A 265 -8.20 25.26 -5.17
CA PRO A 265 -8.36 23.90 -5.68
C PRO A 265 -6.98 23.25 -5.89
N LEU A 266 -6.81 21.98 -5.52
CA LEU A 266 -5.57 21.25 -5.74
C LEU A 266 -5.54 20.61 -7.14
N ASP A 267 -4.36 20.29 -7.65
CA ASP A 267 -4.16 19.70 -8.99
C ASP A 267 -4.64 18.24 -9.11
N ALA A 268 -4.94 17.60 -8.00
CA ALA A 268 -5.59 16.31 -7.97
C ALA A 268 -6.69 16.28 -6.89
N VAL A 269 -7.84 15.70 -7.21
CA VAL A 269 -8.89 15.35 -6.25
C VAL A 269 -8.96 13.82 -6.20
N ILE A 270 -8.49 13.25 -5.10
CA ILE A 270 -8.52 11.82 -4.85
C ILE A 270 -9.92 11.46 -4.37
N PHE A 271 -10.44 10.30 -4.73
CA PHE A 271 -11.83 9.90 -4.44
C PHE A 271 -12.90 10.88 -4.94
N LYS A 272 -12.69 11.43 -6.14
CA LYS A 272 -13.68 12.31 -6.77
C LYS A 272 -14.96 11.56 -7.10
N ARG A 273 -16.08 12.01 -6.51
CA ARG A 273 -17.40 11.47 -6.83
C ARG A 273 -17.89 11.96 -8.20
N PRO A 274 -18.31 11.06 -9.10
CA PRO A 274 -18.85 11.47 -10.40
C PRO A 274 -20.07 12.39 -10.27
N GLY A 275 -20.12 13.43 -11.10
CA GLY A 275 -21.26 14.35 -11.15
C GLY A 275 -21.33 15.37 -10.00
N ILE A 276 -20.40 15.32 -9.02
CA ILE A 276 -20.36 16.26 -7.92
C ILE A 276 -19.19 17.23 -8.10
N LYS A 277 -19.49 18.54 -8.00
CA LYS A 277 -18.45 19.58 -7.93
C LYS A 277 -17.89 19.63 -6.52
N GLN A 278 -16.72 19.06 -6.34
CA GLN A 278 -16.03 19.03 -5.05
C GLN A 278 -14.56 19.38 -5.20
N SER A 279 -13.97 19.87 -4.12
CA SER A 279 -12.54 20.11 -3.97
C SER A 279 -11.99 19.26 -2.83
N ASN A 280 -10.69 19.40 -2.52
CA ASN A 280 -10.06 18.78 -1.34
C ASN A 280 -10.27 19.63 -0.07
N TRP A 281 -11.19 20.58 -0.07
CA TRP A 281 -11.45 21.47 1.04
C TRP A 281 -12.87 21.30 1.56
N SER A 282 -13.02 21.32 2.87
CA SER A 282 -14.32 21.33 3.55
C SER A 282 -14.36 22.43 4.60
N VAL A 283 -15.56 22.89 4.93
CA VAL A 283 -15.78 23.88 5.96
C VAL A 283 -16.59 23.27 7.10
N THR A 284 -16.25 23.60 8.36
CA THR A 284 -16.99 23.18 9.55
C THR A 284 -18.25 24.00 9.74
N GLU A 285 -19.19 23.49 10.51
CA GLU A 285 -20.24 24.30 11.13
C GLU A 285 -19.63 25.38 12.05
N VAL A 286 -20.46 26.20 12.65
CA VAL A 286 -20.01 27.14 13.68
C VAL A 286 -19.69 26.37 14.96
N VAL A 287 -18.42 26.43 15.38
CA VAL A 287 -17.92 25.71 16.57
C VAL A 287 -17.60 26.71 17.68
N ARG A 288 -18.11 26.43 18.89
CA ARG A 288 -17.77 27.22 20.08
C ARG A 288 -16.38 26.85 20.58
N GLY A 289 -15.47 27.81 20.58
CA GLY A 289 -14.10 27.63 21.06
C GLY A 289 -13.99 27.53 22.58
N VAL A 290 -12.85 26.99 23.05
CA VAL A 290 -12.53 26.90 24.50
C VAL A 290 -12.42 28.27 25.15
N ASP A 291 -12.14 29.32 24.40
CA ASP A 291 -12.12 30.73 24.83
C ASP A 291 -13.48 31.43 24.76
N GLY A 292 -14.51 30.69 24.37
CA GLY A 292 -15.85 31.21 24.19
C GLY A 292 -16.13 31.99 22.92
N GLN A 293 -15.23 31.98 21.92
CA GLN A 293 -15.43 32.56 20.59
C GLN A 293 -16.10 31.56 19.65
N ASP A 294 -16.95 32.04 18.73
CA ASP A 294 -17.51 31.22 17.68
C ASP A 294 -16.56 31.23 16.49
N ARG A 295 -16.25 30.03 15.94
CA ARG A 295 -15.29 29.81 14.85
C ARG A 295 -15.90 29.03 13.70
N ARG A 296 -15.39 29.26 12.48
CA ARG A 296 -15.57 28.38 11.32
C ARG A 296 -14.22 28.12 10.68
N TRP A 297 -13.95 26.83 10.43
CA TRP A 297 -12.68 26.39 9.89
C TRP A 297 -12.84 25.85 8.48
N VAL A 298 -11.88 26.13 7.61
CA VAL A 298 -11.70 25.43 6.33
C VAL A 298 -10.51 24.52 6.47
N TYR A 299 -10.67 23.23 6.17
CA TYR A 299 -9.64 22.21 6.33
C TYR A 299 -9.47 21.36 5.07
N VAL A 300 -8.25 20.82 4.88
CA VAL A 300 -7.92 19.90 3.78
C VAL A 300 -8.31 18.47 4.13
N HIS A 301 -8.78 17.75 3.13
CA HIS A 301 -8.84 16.30 3.11
C HIS A 301 -8.45 15.79 1.73
N PHE A 302 -7.54 14.82 1.65
CA PHE A 302 -7.13 14.29 0.35
C PHE A 302 -8.09 13.21 -0.16
N PHE A 303 -8.70 12.48 0.76
CA PHE A 303 -9.62 11.37 0.47
C PHE A 303 -11.07 11.76 0.81
N LYS A 304 -11.55 11.37 1.97
CA LYS A 304 -12.93 11.61 2.39
C LYS A 304 -13.04 12.82 3.34
N ARG A 305 -14.17 13.53 3.30
CA ARG A 305 -14.46 14.70 4.14
C ARG A 305 -14.26 14.44 5.65
N GLY A 306 -14.48 13.21 6.11
CA GLY A 306 -14.25 12.79 7.49
C GLY A 306 -12.79 12.51 7.83
N GLN A 307 -11.85 12.72 6.90
CA GLN A 307 -10.42 12.42 7.05
C GLN A 307 -9.57 13.69 6.95
N PRO A 308 -9.59 14.58 7.98
CA PRO A 308 -8.81 15.81 7.98
C PRO A 308 -7.31 15.52 7.89
N THR A 309 -6.63 16.24 7.00
CA THR A 309 -5.20 16.07 6.71
C THR A 309 -4.34 16.67 7.81
N LEU A 310 -3.29 15.96 8.21
CA LEU A 310 -2.29 16.43 9.17
C LEU A 310 -1.38 17.51 8.54
N ASN A 311 -0.99 18.49 9.37
CA ASN A 311 -0.07 19.57 8.95
C ASN A 311 1.38 19.18 9.22
N TRP A 312 2.06 18.69 8.20
CA TRP A 312 3.47 18.29 8.27
C TRP A 312 4.46 19.47 8.30
N LEU A 313 4.00 20.70 8.06
CA LEU A 313 4.80 21.93 8.15
C LEU A 313 4.49 22.79 9.39
N ASP A 314 3.78 22.21 10.36
CA ASP A 314 3.59 22.90 11.65
C ASP A 314 4.92 23.17 12.33
N PRO A 315 5.24 24.45 12.66
CA PRO A 315 6.48 24.81 13.38
C PRO A 315 6.60 24.17 14.77
N GLY A 316 5.49 23.80 15.40
CA GLY A 316 5.44 23.06 16.67
C GLY A 316 5.62 21.56 16.52
N PHE A 317 5.74 21.04 15.26
CA PHE A 317 5.91 19.62 14.95
C PHE A 317 4.81 18.71 15.52
N ALA A 318 3.56 19.20 15.63
CA ALA A 318 2.46 18.42 16.22
C ALA A 318 2.18 17.12 15.46
N ALA A 319 2.12 17.15 14.12
CA ALA A 319 1.95 15.97 13.30
C ALA A 319 3.10 14.96 13.49
N HIS A 320 4.35 15.43 13.53
CA HIS A 320 5.51 14.58 13.79
C HIS A 320 5.44 13.91 15.16
N ARG A 321 5.05 14.65 16.21
CA ARG A 321 4.89 14.11 17.57
C ARG A 321 3.80 13.06 17.63
N MET A 322 2.65 13.32 17.00
CA MET A 322 1.56 12.34 16.93
C MET A 322 2.02 11.05 16.23
N MET A 323 2.71 11.16 15.09
CA MET A 323 3.22 9.98 14.36
C MET A 323 4.33 9.26 15.12
N ALA A 324 5.20 9.98 15.82
CA ALA A 324 6.18 9.36 16.71
C ALA A 324 5.48 8.54 17.81
N GLY A 325 4.40 9.05 18.40
CA GLY A 325 3.58 8.31 19.36
C GLY A 325 2.94 7.05 18.75
N ASP A 326 2.48 7.13 17.53
CA ASP A 326 1.94 5.97 16.80
C ASP A 326 3.00 4.87 16.57
N ILE A 327 4.21 5.27 16.17
CA ILE A 327 5.35 4.35 16.02
C ILE A 327 5.71 3.72 17.37
N LEU A 328 5.79 4.52 18.43
CA LEU A 328 6.07 4.03 19.78
C LEU A 328 5.01 3.05 20.28
N HIS A 329 3.74 3.35 20.06
CA HIS A 329 2.65 2.44 20.42
C HIS A 329 2.76 1.14 19.62
N SER A 330 2.90 1.21 18.30
CA SER A 330 2.92 0.02 17.44
C SER A 330 4.16 -0.86 17.66
N VAL A 331 5.36 -0.25 17.67
CA VAL A 331 6.63 -0.99 17.71
C VAL A 331 7.07 -1.32 19.14
N LYS A 332 7.00 -0.34 20.07
CA LYS A 332 7.49 -0.56 21.45
C LYS A 332 6.43 -1.10 22.37
N ALA A 333 5.22 -0.55 22.36
CA ALA A 333 4.18 -0.99 23.28
C ALA A 333 3.49 -2.28 22.84
N LEU A 334 3.23 -2.45 21.56
CA LEU A 334 2.55 -3.63 20.99
C LEU A 334 3.51 -4.70 20.44
N GLY A 335 4.73 -4.34 20.04
CA GLY A 335 5.76 -5.29 19.59
C GLY A 335 5.75 -5.60 18.08
N ALA A 336 5.07 -4.82 17.25
CA ALA A 336 5.11 -4.97 15.80
C ALA A 336 6.55 -4.83 15.28
N ARG A 337 6.93 -5.67 14.31
CA ARG A 337 8.28 -5.66 13.73
C ARG A 337 8.38 -4.81 12.46
N GLY A 338 7.27 -4.52 11.82
CA GLY A 338 7.17 -3.67 10.65
C GLY A 338 5.93 -2.80 10.67
N LEU A 339 5.94 -1.72 9.87
CA LEU A 339 4.80 -0.83 9.66
C LEU A 339 4.64 -0.53 8.18
N ARG A 340 3.42 -0.68 7.67
CA ARG A 340 3.00 -0.13 6.38
C ARG A 340 2.74 1.36 6.55
N LEU A 341 3.25 2.16 5.63
CA LEU A 341 2.91 3.58 5.50
C LEU A 341 1.84 3.74 4.43
N ASP A 342 0.61 4.00 4.88
CA ASP A 342 -0.54 4.20 4.03
C ASP A 342 -0.49 5.56 3.35
N ALA A 343 -0.76 5.62 2.03
CA ALA A 343 -0.91 6.84 1.24
C ALA A 343 0.16 7.93 1.52
N ASN A 344 1.37 7.52 1.85
CA ASN A 344 2.45 8.42 2.30
C ASN A 344 2.97 9.37 1.20
N MET A 345 2.56 9.19 -0.04
CA MET A 345 2.85 10.13 -1.13
C MET A 345 1.92 11.36 -1.15
N PHE A 346 0.94 11.41 -0.26
CA PHE A 346 -0.04 12.50 -0.15
C PHE A 346 0.06 13.22 1.21
N LEU A 347 1.27 13.64 1.62
CA LEU A 347 1.50 14.32 2.90
C LEU A 347 1.70 15.83 2.75
N GLY A 348 2.04 16.30 1.57
CA GLY A 348 2.34 17.68 1.30
C GLY A 348 1.47 18.30 0.22
N PHE A 349 1.22 19.59 0.35
CA PHE A 349 0.60 20.41 -0.69
C PHE A 349 1.06 21.85 -0.54
N GLY A 350 0.89 22.67 -1.60
CA GLY A 350 1.28 24.07 -1.58
C GLY A 350 0.55 24.92 -2.60
N PRO A 351 0.59 26.24 -2.45
CA PRO A 351 0.00 27.16 -3.43
C PRO A 351 0.83 27.22 -4.71
N ARG A 352 0.16 27.53 -5.83
CA ARG A 352 0.78 27.97 -7.08
C ARG A 352 0.35 29.39 -7.42
N PRO A 353 1.10 30.13 -8.28
CA PRO A 353 0.78 31.50 -8.64
C PRO A 353 -0.61 31.67 -9.28
N GLY A 354 -1.21 32.84 -9.09
CA GLY A 354 -2.49 33.18 -9.70
C GLY A 354 -3.61 32.20 -9.37
N ASP A 355 -4.41 31.86 -10.36
CA ASP A 355 -5.56 30.95 -10.25
C ASP A 355 -5.18 29.49 -10.56
N GLU A 356 -3.89 29.18 -10.75
CA GLU A 356 -3.45 27.80 -10.95
C GLU A 356 -3.86 26.91 -9.76
N PRO A 357 -4.25 25.65 -10.01
CA PRO A 357 -4.51 24.70 -8.94
C PRO A 357 -3.29 24.53 -8.04
N GLY A 358 -3.51 24.42 -6.74
CA GLY A 358 -2.46 24.17 -5.77
C GLY A 358 -1.73 22.84 -6.05
N TRP A 359 -0.48 22.75 -5.66
CA TRP A 359 0.38 21.60 -5.89
C TRP A 359 0.14 20.52 -4.84
N LEU A 360 -0.30 19.35 -5.23
CA LEU A 360 -0.44 18.13 -4.42
C LEU A 360 0.37 16.98 -5.02
N SER A 361 0.23 16.75 -6.32
CA SER A 361 0.83 15.60 -7.00
C SER A 361 2.35 15.59 -6.88
N GLU A 362 2.93 14.53 -6.29
CA GLU A 362 4.37 14.35 -6.09
C GLU A 362 5.05 15.53 -5.33
N HIS A 363 4.37 16.08 -4.32
CA HIS A 363 4.90 17.18 -3.53
C HIS A 363 6.14 16.75 -2.72
N PRO A 364 7.27 17.52 -2.71
CA PRO A 364 8.53 17.12 -2.07
C PRO A 364 8.41 16.84 -0.57
N LEU A 365 7.50 17.50 0.13
CA LEU A 365 7.24 17.28 1.55
C LEU A 365 6.82 15.83 1.85
N SER A 366 6.11 15.18 0.93
CA SER A 366 5.72 13.77 1.09
C SER A 366 6.94 12.86 1.22
N THR A 367 7.96 13.07 0.39
CA THR A 367 9.22 12.31 0.47
C THR A 367 9.95 12.60 1.78
N LEU A 368 10.13 13.87 2.15
CA LEU A 368 10.84 14.25 3.39
C LEU A 368 10.15 13.73 4.66
N ALA A 369 8.82 13.82 4.73
CA ALA A 369 8.07 13.29 5.85
C ALA A 369 8.18 11.76 5.93
N THR A 370 8.09 11.07 4.79
CA THR A 370 8.25 9.61 4.70
C THR A 370 9.65 9.15 5.16
N GLU A 371 10.70 9.84 4.75
CA GLU A 371 12.07 9.58 5.22
C GLU A 371 12.19 9.72 6.74
N THR A 372 11.61 10.78 7.30
CA THR A 372 11.61 11.01 8.75
C THR A 372 10.88 9.88 9.48
N LEU A 373 9.73 9.45 8.99
CA LEU A 373 8.99 8.33 9.56
C LEU A 373 9.78 7.02 9.50
N ALA A 374 10.39 6.72 8.36
CA ALA A 374 11.20 5.52 8.19
C ALA A 374 12.40 5.51 9.15
N MET A 375 13.09 6.65 9.32
CA MET A 375 14.17 6.78 10.31
C MET A 375 13.68 6.57 11.74
N LEU A 376 12.51 7.11 12.12
CA LEU A 376 11.94 6.90 13.45
C LEU A 376 11.57 5.44 13.69
N ILE A 377 10.96 4.78 12.71
CA ILE A 377 10.60 3.35 12.81
C ILE A 377 11.88 2.51 13.03
N ARG A 378 12.93 2.74 12.23
CA ARG A 378 14.24 2.06 12.42
C ARG A 378 14.85 2.36 13.77
N LYS A 379 14.78 3.62 14.24
CA LYS A 379 15.24 4.04 15.56
C LYS A 379 14.55 3.28 16.69
N MET A 380 13.31 2.86 16.48
CA MET A 380 12.54 2.05 17.42
C MET A 380 12.76 0.54 17.24
N GLY A 381 13.64 0.10 16.31
CA GLY A 381 13.94 -1.31 16.05
C GLY A 381 12.94 -1.99 15.11
N GLY A 382 12.11 -1.24 14.40
CA GLY A 382 11.18 -1.72 13.39
C GLY A 382 11.69 -1.54 11.98
N PHE A 383 10.92 -2.04 11.02
CA PHE A 383 11.08 -1.86 9.58
C PHE A 383 9.85 -1.18 8.99
N SER A 384 9.96 -0.64 7.77
CA SER A 384 8.83 -0.01 7.11
C SER A 384 8.73 -0.39 5.64
N PHE A 385 7.50 -0.39 5.13
CA PHE A 385 7.24 -0.40 3.70
C PHE A 385 6.13 0.59 3.37
N GLN A 386 6.09 1.02 2.11
CA GLN A 386 5.28 2.16 1.71
C GLN A 386 4.42 1.87 0.50
N GLU A 387 3.38 2.64 0.35
CA GLU A 387 2.53 2.69 -0.82
C GLU A 387 3.12 3.67 -1.86
N LEU A 388 3.36 3.19 -3.10
CA LEU A 388 4.10 3.92 -4.14
C LEU A 388 3.28 4.12 -5.42
N ASN A 389 2.29 4.99 -5.40
CA ASN A 389 1.51 5.39 -6.58
C ASN A 389 2.17 6.58 -7.30
N VAL A 390 3.40 6.42 -7.79
CA VAL A 390 4.20 7.49 -8.41
C VAL A 390 4.92 6.99 -9.66
N SER A 391 5.55 7.90 -10.42
CA SER A 391 6.35 7.55 -11.58
C SER A 391 7.64 6.79 -11.21
N LEU A 392 8.23 6.04 -12.15
CA LEU A 392 9.37 5.13 -11.89
C LEU A 392 10.61 5.85 -11.34
N ASP A 393 10.91 7.05 -11.82
CA ASP A 393 11.99 7.88 -11.29
C ASP A 393 11.76 8.27 -9.82
N ARG A 394 10.51 8.52 -9.45
CA ARG A 394 10.11 8.80 -8.06
C ARG A 394 10.12 7.55 -7.20
N VAL A 395 9.68 6.39 -7.72
CA VAL A 395 9.80 5.10 -7.02
C VAL A 395 11.26 4.86 -6.63
N ARG A 396 12.19 4.98 -7.59
CA ARG A 396 13.63 4.82 -7.34
C ARG A 396 14.11 5.78 -6.25
N ALA A 397 13.89 7.08 -6.44
CA ALA A 397 14.36 8.12 -5.51
C ALA A 397 13.82 7.90 -4.08
N THR A 398 12.55 7.54 -3.93
CA THR A 398 11.93 7.33 -2.61
C THR A 398 12.47 6.06 -1.93
N LEU A 399 12.79 5.01 -2.70
CA LEU A 399 13.39 3.80 -2.14
C LEU A 399 14.84 4.01 -1.69
N GLU A 400 15.60 4.95 -2.27
CA GLU A 400 16.99 5.20 -1.90
C GLU A 400 17.12 5.73 -0.45
N SER A 401 16.24 6.60 -0.01
CA SER A 401 16.35 7.33 1.27
C SER A 401 15.27 6.98 2.29
N GLY A 402 14.14 6.44 1.85
CA GLY A 402 12.95 6.24 2.66
C GLY A 402 12.84 4.86 3.33
N PRO A 403 11.64 4.26 3.31
CA PRO A 403 11.34 2.93 3.81
C PRO A 403 12.18 1.83 3.18
N GLU A 404 12.24 0.67 3.83
CA GLU A 404 12.99 -0.49 3.36
C GLU A 404 12.44 -1.03 2.05
N LEU A 405 11.12 -1.12 1.94
CA LEU A 405 10.42 -1.68 0.78
C LEU A 405 9.28 -0.76 0.32
N GLY A 406 8.78 -1.00 -0.89
CA GLY A 406 7.60 -0.33 -1.43
C GLY A 406 6.69 -1.28 -2.18
N TYR A 407 5.36 -1.04 -2.16
CA TYR A 407 4.42 -1.83 -2.96
C TYR A 407 4.70 -1.71 -4.46
N ASP A 408 4.64 -2.82 -5.15
CA ASP A 408 4.71 -2.87 -6.61
C ASP A 408 3.37 -2.47 -7.25
N PHE A 409 3.08 -1.17 -7.27
CA PHE A 409 2.00 -0.62 -8.09
C PHE A 409 2.44 -0.36 -9.53
N THR A 410 3.70 -0.61 -9.88
CA THR A 410 4.25 -0.41 -11.21
C THR A 410 3.82 -1.51 -12.17
N THR A 411 4.03 -2.78 -11.78
CA THR A 411 3.68 -3.93 -12.63
C THR A 411 2.30 -4.51 -12.35
N ARG A 412 1.72 -4.19 -11.19
CA ARG A 412 0.42 -4.70 -10.78
C ARG A 412 -0.71 -4.44 -11.78
N PRO A 413 -0.93 -3.22 -12.29
CA PRO A 413 -1.95 -2.96 -13.30
C PRO A 413 -1.72 -3.78 -14.57
N ALA A 414 -0.47 -3.98 -14.95
CA ALA A 414 -0.10 -4.68 -16.17
C ALA A 414 -0.31 -6.21 -16.08
N TYR A 415 -0.07 -6.85 -14.92
CA TYR A 415 -0.41 -8.27 -14.79
C TYR A 415 -1.92 -8.49 -14.63
N ILE A 416 -2.66 -7.55 -14.02
CA ILE A 416 -4.13 -7.59 -13.99
C ILE A 416 -4.69 -7.47 -15.43
N TYR A 417 -4.11 -6.59 -16.24
CA TYR A 417 -4.42 -6.51 -17.66
C TYR A 417 -4.17 -7.85 -18.37
N ALA A 418 -3.01 -8.47 -18.13
CA ALA A 418 -2.67 -9.77 -18.73
C ALA A 418 -3.66 -10.89 -18.30
N LEU A 419 -4.10 -10.90 -17.04
CA LEU A 419 -5.16 -11.81 -16.56
C LEU A 419 -6.50 -11.59 -17.30
N ALA A 420 -6.91 -10.35 -17.52
CA ALA A 420 -8.16 -10.03 -18.18
C ALA A 420 -8.14 -10.35 -19.68
N THR A 421 -7.04 -10.08 -20.35
CA THR A 421 -6.94 -10.11 -21.81
C THR A 421 -6.24 -11.35 -22.37
N GLY A 422 -5.31 -11.93 -21.62
CA GLY A 422 -4.37 -12.94 -22.09
C GLY A 422 -3.14 -12.36 -22.79
N ASP A 423 -3.00 -11.03 -22.84
CA ASP A 423 -1.86 -10.33 -23.44
C ASP A 423 -0.95 -9.76 -22.34
N ALA A 424 0.30 -10.21 -22.31
CA ALA A 424 1.33 -9.81 -21.36
C ALA A 424 2.31 -8.76 -21.92
N GLY A 425 2.06 -8.19 -23.09
CA GLY A 425 2.89 -7.15 -23.70
C GLY A 425 3.11 -5.95 -22.81
N PRO A 426 2.05 -5.32 -22.26
CA PRO A 426 2.20 -4.23 -21.31
C PRO A 426 2.99 -4.61 -20.05
N LEU A 427 2.86 -5.86 -19.58
CA LEU A 427 3.60 -6.34 -18.41
C LEU A 427 5.10 -6.45 -18.70
N ARG A 428 5.48 -6.99 -19.86
CA ARG A 428 6.88 -7.02 -20.31
C ARG A 428 7.46 -5.61 -20.44
N LEU A 429 6.67 -4.67 -21.00
CA LEU A 429 7.08 -3.26 -21.07
C LEU A 429 7.38 -2.70 -19.69
N MET A 430 6.46 -2.83 -18.73
CA MET A 430 6.65 -2.27 -17.37
C MET A 430 7.86 -2.88 -16.65
N LEU A 431 8.10 -4.19 -16.79
CA LEU A 431 9.29 -4.84 -16.24
C LEU A 431 10.60 -4.33 -16.87
N ARG A 432 10.63 -4.07 -18.19
CA ARG A 432 11.79 -3.48 -18.86
C ARG A 432 12.02 -2.04 -18.44
N LEU A 433 10.96 -1.25 -18.30
CA LEU A 433 11.05 0.11 -17.78
C LEU A 433 11.60 0.12 -16.35
N MET A 434 11.19 -0.82 -15.49
CA MET A 434 11.80 -0.95 -14.16
C MET A 434 13.32 -1.17 -14.23
N LEU A 435 13.79 -2.02 -15.15
CA LEU A 435 15.23 -2.22 -15.36
C LEU A 435 15.90 -0.97 -15.92
N GLU A 436 15.29 -0.30 -16.90
CA GLU A 436 15.81 0.93 -17.52
C GLU A 436 15.93 2.09 -16.50
N TYR A 437 14.92 2.26 -15.65
CA TYR A 437 14.91 3.27 -14.58
C TYR A 437 15.67 2.84 -13.32
N GLU A 438 16.32 1.66 -13.36
CA GLU A 438 17.07 1.10 -12.24
C GLU A 438 16.25 1.00 -10.93
N VAL A 439 14.95 0.76 -11.04
CA VAL A 439 14.11 0.45 -9.89
C VAL A 439 14.52 -0.93 -9.37
N PRO A 440 14.95 -1.06 -8.10
CA PRO A 440 15.44 -2.33 -7.59
C PRO A 440 14.27 -3.28 -7.25
N PRO A 441 13.99 -4.34 -8.05
CA PRO A 441 12.89 -5.25 -7.76
C PRO A 441 12.99 -5.93 -6.39
N GLY A 442 14.22 -6.16 -5.90
CA GLY A 442 14.46 -6.69 -4.55
C GLY A 442 14.05 -5.76 -3.40
N ARG A 443 13.59 -4.55 -3.70
CA ARG A 443 13.00 -3.62 -2.72
C ARG A 443 11.50 -3.43 -2.90
N MET A 444 10.87 -4.28 -3.71
CA MET A 444 9.43 -4.22 -3.95
C MET A 444 8.68 -5.27 -3.11
N VAL A 445 7.43 -4.97 -2.83
CA VAL A 445 6.46 -5.88 -2.22
C VAL A 445 5.45 -6.26 -3.30
N HIS A 446 5.60 -7.46 -3.82
CA HIS A 446 4.74 -8.01 -4.87
C HIS A 446 3.52 -8.68 -4.25
N GLY A 447 2.34 -8.32 -4.71
CA GLY A 447 1.11 -8.86 -4.13
C GLY A 447 0.00 -9.01 -5.16
N LEU A 448 -0.92 -9.96 -4.88
CA LEU A 448 -2.06 -10.18 -5.73
C LEU A 448 -3.16 -9.16 -5.43
N GLN A 449 -3.86 -9.37 -4.33
CA GLN A 449 -4.98 -8.55 -3.89
C GLN A 449 -4.73 -8.01 -2.48
N ASN A 450 -5.19 -6.78 -2.23
CA ASN A 450 -5.32 -6.20 -0.89
C ASN A 450 -6.79 -5.81 -0.66
N HIS A 451 -7.08 -4.94 0.29
CA HIS A 451 -8.42 -4.45 0.60
C HIS A 451 -8.94 -3.38 -0.39
N ASP A 452 -8.09 -2.88 -1.28
CA ASP A 452 -8.47 -1.91 -2.30
C ASP A 452 -9.07 -2.58 -3.53
N GLU A 453 -9.48 -1.79 -4.51
CA GLU A 453 -9.86 -2.27 -5.82
C GLU A 453 -8.69 -2.95 -6.54
N LEU A 454 -8.96 -3.77 -7.51
CA LEU A 454 -7.97 -4.23 -8.47
C LEU A 454 -7.56 -3.05 -9.34
N MET A 455 -6.51 -2.37 -8.91
CA MET A 455 -6.05 -1.10 -9.46
C MET A 455 -5.47 -1.26 -10.85
N LEU A 456 -5.87 -0.37 -11.77
CA LEU A 456 -5.42 -0.31 -13.15
C LEU A 456 -4.66 0.98 -13.48
N GLU A 457 -4.31 1.76 -12.47
CA GLU A 457 -3.55 3.02 -12.59
C GLU A 457 -2.08 2.74 -12.88
N THR A 458 -1.61 3.06 -14.09
CA THR A 458 -0.19 3.06 -14.47
C THR A 458 0.35 4.48 -14.44
N THR A 459 0.66 4.99 -13.26
CA THR A 459 1.05 6.40 -13.04
C THR A 459 2.22 6.83 -13.93
N HIS A 460 3.23 5.96 -14.15
CA HIS A 460 4.36 6.29 -15.02
C HIS A 460 3.92 6.60 -16.46
N LEU A 461 3.03 5.78 -17.03
CA LEU A 461 2.51 6.00 -18.40
C LEU A 461 1.61 7.22 -18.48
N ARG A 462 0.81 7.49 -17.44
CA ARG A 462 -0.05 8.68 -17.37
C ARG A 462 0.76 9.98 -17.30
N VAL A 463 1.77 10.03 -16.42
CA VAL A 463 2.64 11.21 -16.25
C VAL A 463 3.47 11.47 -17.52
N ASN A 464 3.94 10.41 -18.19
CA ASN A 464 4.69 10.47 -19.44
C ASN A 464 3.80 10.25 -20.67
N GLY A 465 2.57 10.79 -20.66
CA GLY A 465 1.55 10.52 -21.66
C GLY A 465 1.94 10.85 -23.10
N GLU A 466 2.78 11.85 -23.33
CA GLU A 466 3.26 12.25 -24.66
C GLU A 466 4.49 11.46 -25.12
N GLN A 467 5.17 10.73 -24.23
CA GLN A 467 6.31 9.91 -24.56
C GLN A 467 5.87 8.68 -25.38
N ALA A 468 6.66 8.31 -26.41
CA ALA A 468 6.46 7.08 -27.14
C ALA A 468 7.23 5.94 -26.49
N PHE A 469 6.52 4.84 -26.22
CA PHE A 469 7.07 3.59 -25.70
C PHE A 469 7.05 2.53 -26.81
N GLU A 470 8.14 1.80 -26.93
CA GLU A 470 8.27 0.72 -27.91
C GLU A 470 8.12 -0.63 -27.23
N TYR A 471 7.20 -1.45 -27.72
CA TYR A 471 7.04 -2.84 -27.30
C TYR A 471 6.44 -3.66 -28.43
N GLU A 472 6.85 -4.92 -28.55
CA GLU A 472 6.36 -5.86 -29.57
C GLU A 472 6.43 -5.31 -31.02
N GLY A 473 7.47 -4.52 -31.31
CA GLY A 473 7.67 -3.92 -32.63
C GLY A 473 6.70 -2.78 -32.97
N THR A 474 5.88 -2.33 -32.01
CA THR A 474 5.00 -1.17 -32.15
C THR A 474 5.42 -0.02 -31.25
N LYS A 475 5.03 1.22 -31.63
CA LYS A 475 5.24 2.41 -30.82
C LYS A 475 3.91 3.04 -30.50
N ASP A 476 3.60 3.14 -29.19
CA ASP A 476 2.42 3.82 -28.69
C ASP A 476 2.80 4.93 -27.72
N ARG A 477 1.95 5.97 -27.62
CA ARG A 477 2.10 7.01 -26.61
C ARG A 477 1.72 6.48 -25.23
N GLY A 478 2.37 7.01 -24.18
CA GLY A 478 2.06 6.66 -22.79
C GLY A 478 0.58 6.82 -22.46
N SER A 479 -0.07 7.90 -22.93
CA SER A 479 -1.52 8.12 -22.76
C SER A 479 -2.38 7.03 -23.41
N ALA A 480 -2.00 6.53 -24.60
CA ALA A 480 -2.74 5.47 -25.29
C ALA A 480 -2.58 4.11 -24.57
N LEU A 481 -1.37 3.82 -24.09
CA LEU A 481 -1.08 2.62 -23.30
C LEU A 481 -1.81 2.65 -21.95
N PHE A 482 -1.78 3.80 -21.26
CA PHE A 482 -2.54 4.01 -20.04
C PHE A 482 -4.02 3.72 -20.25
N GLU A 483 -4.63 4.32 -21.27
CA GLU A 483 -6.05 4.15 -21.57
C GLU A 483 -6.38 2.67 -21.91
N ARG A 484 -5.52 1.98 -22.64
CA ARG A 484 -5.70 0.55 -22.94
C ARG A 484 -5.68 -0.31 -21.68
N ILE A 485 -4.65 -0.14 -20.83
CA ILE A 485 -4.48 -0.93 -19.59
C ILE A 485 -5.66 -0.67 -18.63
N HIS A 486 -6.21 0.53 -18.64
CA HIS A 486 -7.33 0.93 -17.81
C HIS A 486 -8.67 0.41 -18.37
N SER A 487 -9.01 0.72 -19.64
CA SER A 487 -10.36 0.54 -20.15
C SER A 487 -10.70 -0.91 -20.55
N GLU A 488 -9.74 -1.65 -21.13
CA GLU A 488 -10.03 -3.02 -21.61
C GLU A 488 -10.37 -4.00 -20.48
N PRO A 489 -9.63 -4.07 -19.34
CA PRO A 489 -10.02 -4.94 -18.25
C PRO A 489 -11.39 -4.60 -17.68
N ILE A 490 -11.71 -3.33 -17.50
CA ILE A 490 -13.02 -2.88 -17.01
C ILE A 490 -14.12 -3.37 -17.95
N ALA A 491 -13.99 -3.13 -19.27
CA ALA A 491 -14.98 -3.56 -20.25
C ALA A 491 -15.15 -5.09 -20.34
N ARG A 492 -14.11 -5.86 -19.99
CA ARG A 492 -14.14 -7.34 -20.03
C ARG A 492 -14.67 -7.98 -18.76
N THR A 493 -14.65 -7.26 -17.62
CA THR A 493 -14.91 -7.87 -16.31
C THR A 493 -16.01 -7.21 -15.50
N THR A 494 -16.67 -6.19 -16.07
CA THR A 494 -17.82 -5.52 -15.43
C THR A 494 -19.05 -5.49 -16.36
N GLY A 495 -20.16 -4.98 -15.86
CA GLY A 495 -21.42 -4.91 -16.59
C GLY A 495 -22.01 -6.30 -16.85
N GLU A 496 -22.54 -6.57 -18.06
CA GLU A 496 -23.14 -7.85 -18.41
C GLU A 496 -22.17 -9.04 -18.32
N ARG A 497 -20.87 -8.80 -18.53
CA ARG A 497 -19.83 -9.85 -18.48
C ARG A 497 -19.38 -10.25 -17.08
N GLY A 498 -19.59 -9.36 -16.12
CA GLY A 498 -19.25 -9.60 -14.72
C GLY A 498 -20.20 -8.79 -13.82
N PRO A 499 -21.48 -9.19 -13.71
CA PRO A 499 -22.52 -8.43 -13.01
C PRO A 499 -22.25 -8.31 -11.49
N TYR A 500 -21.39 -9.14 -10.97
CA TYR A 500 -20.94 -9.16 -9.59
C TYR A 500 -19.71 -8.26 -9.31
N ASN A 501 -19.13 -7.67 -10.35
CA ASN A 501 -18.03 -6.72 -10.28
C ASN A 501 -18.51 -5.31 -10.59
N GLU A 502 -17.81 -4.31 -10.08
CA GLU A 502 -18.14 -2.91 -10.33
C GLU A 502 -16.88 -2.11 -10.72
N ALA A 503 -16.98 -1.26 -11.74
CA ALA A 503 -15.94 -0.30 -12.05
C ALA A 503 -15.82 0.72 -10.91
N PHE A 504 -14.62 0.93 -10.38
CA PHE A 504 -14.43 1.88 -9.30
C PHE A 504 -14.50 3.31 -9.84
N ALA A 505 -15.52 4.04 -9.45
CA ALA A 505 -15.82 5.36 -10.02
C ALA A 505 -14.84 6.46 -9.58
N MET A 506 -14.06 6.21 -8.52
CA MET A 506 -13.19 7.22 -7.90
C MET A 506 -11.72 7.08 -8.31
N SER A 507 -11.31 5.91 -8.85
CA SER A 507 -9.95 5.61 -9.31
C SER A 507 -10.01 4.56 -10.41
N PRO A 508 -9.05 4.51 -11.36
CA PRO A 508 -8.99 3.44 -12.35
C PRO A 508 -8.85 2.06 -11.71
N GLY A 509 -9.90 1.26 -11.72
CA GLY A 509 -9.88 -0.07 -11.11
C GLY A 509 -11.22 -0.80 -11.17
N VAL A 510 -11.22 -2.02 -10.66
CA VAL A 510 -12.39 -2.88 -10.54
C VAL A 510 -12.54 -3.36 -9.10
N CYS A 511 -13.70 -3.07 -8.50
CA CYS A 511 -14.09 -3.64 -7.23
C CYS A 511 -14.49 -5.10 -7.44
N SER A 512 -13.62 -6.00 -7.10
CA SER A 512 -13.76 -7.45 -7.21
C SER A 512 -12.69 -8.15 -6.39
N THR A 513 -12.91 -9.41 -6.06
CA THR A 513 -11.82 -10.31 -5.69
C THR A 513 -11.08 -10.78 -6.95
N LEU A 514 -9.82 -11.23 -6.80
CA LEU A 514 -9.07 -11.73 -7.95
C LEU A 514 -9.72 -12.96 -8.58
N ALA A 515 -10.36 -13.82 -7.77
CA ALA A 515 -11.13 -14.97 -8.25
C ALA A 515 -12.36 -14.53 -9.06
N GLY A 516 -13.15 -13.56 -8.57
CA GLY A 516 -14.29 -12.99 -9.28
C GLY A 516 -13.90 -12.27 -10.57
N PHE A 517 -12.84 -11.47 -10.52
CA PHE A 517 -12.26 -10.82 -11.69
C PHE A 517 -11.82 -11.83 -12.76
N THR A 518 -11.16 -12.91 -12.34
CA THR A 518 -10.72 -13.98 -13.22
C THR A 518 -11.91 -14.70 -13.85
N ALA A 519 -12.96 -14.99 -13.06
CA ALA A 519 -14.19 -15.61 -13.55
C ALA A 519 -14.86 -14.75 -14.65
N ALA A 520 -15.01 -13.45 -14.41
CA ALA A 520 -15.57 -12.53 -15.41
C ALA A 520 -14.71 -12.46 -16.67
N SER A 521 -13.37 -12.43 -16.53
CA SER A 521 -12.47 -12.45 -17.67
C SER A 521 -12.61 -13.69 -18.56
N LEU A 522 -13.05 -14.82 -17.98
CA LEU A 522 -13.33 -16.07 -18.66
C LEU A 522 -14.74 -16.14 -19.26
N GLY A 523 -15.59 -15.16 -18.97
CA GLY A 523 -16.98 -15.10 -19.43
C GLY A 523 -17.94 -15.91 -18.55
N TYR A 524 -17.61 -16.12 -17.28
CA TYR A 524 -18.50 -16.80 -16.33
C TYR A 524 -19.40 -15.75 -15.66
N GLU A 525 -20.60 -15.58 -16.20
CA GLU A 525 -21.55 -14.53 -15.78
C GLU A 525 -22.26 -14.86 -14.46
N ASP A 526 -22.38 -16.17 -14.14
CA ASP A 526 -23.03 -16.68 -12.94
C ASP A 526 -22.03 -17.43 -12.05
N LEU A 527 -21.77 -16.89 -10.85
CA LEU A 527 -20.85 -17.48 -9.89
C LEU A 527 -21.48 -18.59 -9.03
N GLU A 528 -22.82 -18.69 -8.98
CA GLU A 528 -23.51 -19.70 -8.16
C GLU A 528 -23.47 -21.08 -8.82
N THR A 529 -23.32 -21.13 -10.14
CA THR A 529 -23.39 -22.36 -10.94
C THR A 529 -22.05 -22.81 -11.54
N LEU A 530 -20.91 -22.35 -10.98
CA LEU A 530 -19.58 -22.71 -11.46
C LEU A 530 -19.34 -24.21 -11.39
N SER A 531 -18.97 -24.84 -12.51
CA SER A 531 -18.57 -26.25 -12.54
C SER A 531 -17.18 -26.45 -11.92
N LYS A 532 -16.85 -27.69 -11.57
CA LYS A 532 -15.52 -28.04 -11.05
C LYS A 532 -14.40 -27.69 -12.02
N GLU A 533 -14.64 -27.83 -13.32
CA GLU A 533 -13.68 -27.51 -14.38
C GLU A 533 -13.47 -25.99 -14.49
N GLN A 534 -14.55 -25.20 -14.32
CA GLN A 534 -14.47 -23.73 -14.29
C GLN A 534 -13.69 -23.26 -13.06
N ILE A 535 -13.98 -23.82 -11.89
CA ILE A 535 -13.23 -23.53 -10.65
C ILE A 535 -11.75 -23.91 -10.81
N ALA A 536 -11.43 -25.07 -11.40
CA ALA A 536 -10.06 -25.47 -11.68
C ALA A 536 -9.36 -24.50 -12.65
N THR A 537 -10.06 -23.96 -13.64
CA THR A 537 -9.53 -22.96 -14.57
C THR A 537 -9.26 -21.63 -13.87
N ILE A 538 -10.17 -21.14 -13.03
CA ILE A 538 -9.96 -19.96 -12.17
C ILE A 538 -8.71 -20.15 -11.30
N ARG A 539 -8.60 -21.31 -10.64
CA ARG A 539 -7.48 -21.64 -9.76
C ARG A 539 -6.14 -21.64 -10.50
N LEU A 540 -6.05 -22.19 -11.71
CA LEU A 540 -4.83 -22.21 -12.50
C LEU A 540 -4.39 -20.78 -12.89
N ARG A 541 -5.31 -19.92 -13.31
CA ARG A 541 -4.99 -18.53 -13.62
C ARG A 541 -4.58 -17.74 -12.39
N HIS A 542 -5.20 -18.00 -11.27
CA HIS A 542 -4.82 -17.43 -9.98
C HIS A 542 -3.40 -17.89 -9.56
N LEU A 543 -3.07 -19.17 -9.75
CA LEU A 543 -1.72 -19.71 -9.52
C LEU A 543 -0.68 -19.09 -10.48
N ALA A 544 -1.03 -18.78 -11.73
CA ALA A 544 -0.12 -18.10 -12.65
C ALA A 544 0.20 -16.68 -12.15
N ALA A 545 -0.81 -15.94 -11.66
CA ALA A 545 -0.60 -14.63 -11.05
C ALA A 545 0.22 -14.73 -9.75
N ALA A 546 -0.03 -15.74 -8.92
CA ALA A 546 0.75 -16.01 -7.72
C ALA A 546 2.22 -16.31 -8.06
N ALA A 547 2.48 -17.13 -9.08
CA ALA A 547 3.82 -17.46 -9.53
C ALA A 547 4.56 -16.23 -10.06
N TYR A 548 3.91 -15.40 -10.86
CA TYR A 548 4.48 -14.14 -11.35
C TYR A 548 4.95 -13.27 -10.17
N ASN A 549 4.14 -13.11 -9.14
CA ASN A 549 4.46 -12.26 -7.99
C ASN A 549 5.46 -12.93 -7.03
N ALA A 550 5.26 -14.20 -6.68
CA ALA A 550 6.08 -14.91 -5.70
C ALA A 550 7.50 -15.23 -6.20
N LEU A 551 7.71 -15.32 -7.50
CA LEU A 551 8.99 -15.70 -8.09
C LEU A 551 9.82 -14.48 -8.56
N GLN A 552 9.46 -13.28 -8.08
CA GLN A 552 10.25 -12.07 -8.21
C GLN A 552 11.11 -11.82 -6.96
N PRO A 553 12.26 -11.10 -7.10
CA PRO A 553 13.02 -10.60 -5.96
C PRO A 553 12.18 -9.65 -5.07
N GLY A 554 12.52 -9.52 -3.79
CA GLY A 554 11.78 -8.68 -2.83
C GLY A 554 10.81 -9.48 -1.97
N ALA A 555 9.80 -8.85 -1.40
CA ALA A 555 8.78 -9.53 -0.60
C ALA A 555 7.59 -10.00 -1.45
N PHE A 556 6.95 -11.08 -1.05
CA PHE A 556 5.69 -11.55 -1.61
C PHE A 556 4.59 -11.47 -0.57
N VAL A 557 3.43 -10.90 -0.93
CA VAL A 557 2.27 -10.79 -0.05
C VAL A 557 1.04 -11.43 -0.68
N ILE A 558 0.29 -12.18 0.11
CA ILE A 558 -0.93 -12.85 -0.30
C ILE A 558 -2.05 -12.58 0.71
N SER A 559 -3.26 -12.31 0.21
CA SER A 559 -4.42 -12.05 1.05
C SER A 559 -5.17 -13.33 1.44
N GLY A 560 -6.04 -13.24 2.45
CA GLY A 560 -6.93 -14.33 2.80
C GLY A 560 -7.93 -14.66 1.67
N TRP A 561 -8.39 -13.63 0.96
CA TRP A 561 -9.26 -13.82 -0.21
C TRP A 561 -8.60 -14.64 -1.31
N ASP A 562 -7.30 -14.40 -1.56
CA ASP A 562 -6.53 -15.20 -2.52
C ASP A 562 -6.37 -16.64 -2.05
N LEU A 563 -6.03 -16.84 -0.77
CA LEU A 563 -5.76 -18.16 -0.20
C LEU A 563 -6.96 -19.10 -0.28
N VAL A 564 -8.18 -18.60 -0.12
CA VAL A 564 -9.41 -19.39 -0.23
C VAL A 564 -10.12 -19.25 -1.58
N GLY A 565 -9.63 -18.40 -2.49
CA GLY A 565 -10.30 -18.09 -3.75
C GLY A 565 -11.69 -17.49 -3.52
N ALA A 566 -11.77 -16.49 -2.65
CA ALA A 566 -13.04 -15.84 -2.31
C ALA A 566 -13.65 -15.13 -3.50
N LEU A 567 -14.97 -15.25 -3.66
CA LEU A 567 -15.76 -14.50 -4.64
C LEU A 567 -16.22 -13.16 -4.04
N PRO A 568 -16.54 -12.16 -4.87
CA PRO A 568 -17.19 -10.93 -4.39
C PRO A 568 -18.47 -11.24 -3.62
N VAL A 569 -18.75 -10.46 -2.57
CA VAL A 569 -20.01 -10.60 -1.85
C VAL A 569 -21.16 -9.93 -2.59
N ASP A 570 -22.37 -10.37 -2.29
CA ASP A 570 -23.57 -9.77 -2.84
C ASP A 570 -23.69 -8.29 -2.49
N ARG A 571 -24.03 -7.44 -3.49
CA ARG A 571 -24.18 -6.00 -3.34
C ARG A 571 -25.22 -5.61 -2.28
N ASP A 572 -26.30 -6.36 -2.17
CA ASP A 572 -27.36 -6.08 -1.22
C ASP A 572 -26.92 -6.36 0.22
N ALA A 573 -26.02 -7.34 0.41
CA ALA A 573 -25.47 -7.66 1.72
C ALA A 573 -24.55 -6.56 2.28
N VAL A 574 -23.98 -5.72 1.41
CA VAL A 574 -23.10 -4.58 1.79
C VAL A 574 -23.67 -3.21 1.41
N ARG A 575 -24.97 -3.14 1.14
CA ARG A 575 -25.66 -1.92 0.67
C ARG A 575 -25.43 -0.70 1.58
N ALA A 576 -25.38 -0.90 2.87
CA ALA A 576 -25.16 0.18 3.83
C ALA A 576 -23.75 0.78 3.71
N GLN A 577 -22.76 -0.05 3.46
CA GLN A 577 -21.36 0.35 3.27
C GLN A 577 -21.13 1.01 1.91
N LEU A 578 -21.98 0.74 0.91
CA LEU A 578 -21.91 1.32 -0.43
C LEU A 578 -22.52 2.74 -0.52
N ALA A 579 -23.05 3.27 0.56
CA ALA A 579 -23.80 4.54 0.58
C ALA A 579 -22.98 5.77 0.12
N ASP A 580 -21.65 5.71 0.22
CA ASP A 580 -20.74 6.77 -0.25
C ASP A 580 -20.09 6.48 -1.62
N ASN A 581 -20.58 5.47 -2.35
CA ASN A 581 -20.08 4.95 -3.63
C ASN A 581 -18.70 4.26 -3.54
N ASP A 582 -18.29 3.79 -2.36
CA ASP A 582 -17.09 2.97 -2.18
C ASP A 582 -17.40 1.50 -2.47
N CYS A 583 -17.28 1.07 -3.73
CA CYS A 583 -17.61 -0.30 -4.13
C CYS A 583 -16.61 -1.36 -3.63
N ARG A 584 -15.50 -0.96 -2.97
CA ARG A 584 -14.49 -1.91 -2.44
C ARG A 584 -15.06 -2.86 -1.37
N TRP A 585 -16.22 -2.54 -0.78
CA TRP A 585 -16.90 -3.45 0.11
C TRP A 585 -17.33 -4.76 -0.55
N LEU A 586 -17.47 -4.80 -1.89
CA LEU A 586 -17.74 -6.03 -2.65
C LEU A 586 -16.59 -7.05 -2.54
N ASN A 587 -15.35 -6.59 -2.42
CA ASN A 587 -14.17 -7.46 -2.31
C ASN A 587 -13.70 -7.71 -0.89
N ARG A 588 -14.36 -7.14 0.14
CA ARG A 588 -13.99 -7.26 1.55
C ARG A 588 -14.81 -8.29 2.32
N GLY A 589 -15.44 -9.24 1.64
CA GLY A 589 -16.22 -10.32 2.26
C GLY A 589 -15.38 -11.15 3.25
N ALA A 590 -16.05 -11.71 4.28
CA ALA A 590 -15.40 -12.52 5.28
C ALA A 590 -15.04 -13.92 4.76
N TYR A 591 -13.95 -14.49 5.27
CA TYR A 591 -13.42 -15.80 4.90
C TYR A 591 -12.97 -16.61 6.12
N ASP A 592 -13.13 -17.95 6.05
CA ASP A 592 -12.68 -18.89 7.05
C ASP A 592 -11.40 -19.60 6.58
N LEU A 593 -10.22 -19.15 7.04
CA LEU A 593 -8.95 -19.72 6.63
C LEU A 593 -8.70 -21.11 7.22
N ALA A 594 -9.08 -21.31 8.48
CA ALA A 594 -8.75 -22.50 9.24
C ALA A 594 -9.92 -23.48 9.37
N GLY A 595 -11.10 -23.18 8.83
CA GLY A 595 -12.30 -24.01 8.95
C GLY A 595 -12.89 -23.99 10.36
N VAL A 596 -12.77 -22.87 11.08
CA VAL A 596 -13.17 -22.76 12.49
C VAL A 596 -14.67 -22.58 12.69
N ASP A 597 -15.37 -21.97 11.73
CA ASP A 597 -16.84 -21.86 11.69
C ASP A 597 -17.40 -21.90 10.26
N PRO A 598 -17.51 -23.11 9.66
CA PRO A 598 -18.00 -23.26 8.28
C PRO A 598 -19.46 -22.80 8.06
N ARG A 599 -20.18 -22.48 9.15
CA ARG A 599 -21.57 -22.01 9.08
C ARG A 599 -21.72 -20.52 9.36
N ALA A 600 -20.61 -19.83 9.58
CA ALA A 600 -20.64 -18.38 9.77
C ALA A 600 -21.22 -17.68 8.55
N THR A 601 -22.16 -16.79 8.78
CA THR A 601 -22.76 -15.94 7.74
C THR A 601 -22.11 -14.55 7.69
N ALA A 602 -21.35 -14.20 8.71
CA ALA A 602 -20.61 -12.94 8.81
C ALA A 602 -19.40 -13.11 9.75
N SER A 603 -18.44 -12.19 9.62
CA SER A 603 -17.33 -12.06 10.58
C SER A 603 -17.79 -11.47 11.92
N ALA A 604 -16.90 -11.47 12.92
CA ALA A 604 -17.14 -10.87 14.24
C ALA A 604 -17.55 -9.39 14.19
N VAL A 605 -17.15 -8.65 13.15
CA VAL A 605 -17.51 -7.25 12.92
C VAL A 605 -18.65 -7.06 11.91
N GLY A 606 -19.31 -8.13 11.50
CA GLY A 606 -20.53 -8.10 10.69
C GLY A 606 -20.32 -8.00 9.20
N LEU A 607 -19.12 -8.24 8.66
CA LEU A 607 -18.93 -8.37 7.21
C LEU A 607 -19.48 -9.73 6.73
N PRO A 608 -20.28 -9.77 5.63
CA PRO A 608 -20.88 -10.99 5.13
C PRO A 608 -19.81 -11.97 4.66
N THR A 609 -20.06 -13.28 4.85
CA THR A 609 -19.16 -14.33 4.41
C THR A 609 -19.15 -14.40 2.88
N ALA A 610 -17.95 -14.39 2.29
CA ALA A 610 -17.72 -14.63 0.88
C ALA A 610 -17.75 -16.14 0.56
N VAL A 611 -18.22 -16.50 -0.63
CA VAL A 611 -18.09 -17.88 -1.13
C VAL A 611 -16.63 -18.18 -1.42
N SER A 612 -16.09 -19.25 -0.84
CA SER A 612 -14.71 -19.71 -1.01
C SER A 612 -14.66 -20.85 -2.03
N LEU A 613 -13.96 -20.64 -3.15
CA LEU A 613 -13.87 -21.65 -4.23
C LEU A 613 -12.91 -22.81 -3.89
N TYR A 614 -11.92 -22.57 -3.01
CA TYR A 614 -10.84 -23.52 -2.73
C TYR A 614 -10.98 -24.24 -1.38
N GLY A 615 -11.87 -23.76 -0.51
CA GLY A 615 -12.04 -24.28 0.86
C GLY A 615 -11.01 -23.71 1.84
N SER A 616 -11.03 -24.24 3.06
CA SER A 616 -10.08 -23.86 4.13
C SER A 616 -8.65 -24.35 3.84
N LEU A 617 -7.65 -23.73 4.46
CA LEU A 617 -6.25 -24.14 4.26
C LEU A 617 -5.97 -25.60 4.70
N PRO A 618 -6.48 -26.10 5.84
CA PRO A 618 -6.30 -27.52 6.20
C PRO A 618 -6.83 -28.47 5.12
N GLU A 619 -8.05 -28.22 4.61
CA GLU A 619 -8.64 -29.04 3.54
C GLU A 619 -7.80 -28.99 2.25
N GLN A 620 -7.29 -27.83 1.89
CA GLN A 620 -6.46 -27.66 0.71
C GLN A 620 -5.10 -28.38 0.85
N LEU A 621 -4.51 -28.42 2.04
CA LEU A 621 -3.21 -29.07 2.26
C LEU A 621 -3.28 -30.60 2.20
N GLU A 622 -4.46 -31.19 2.31
CA GLU A 622 -4.70 -32.62 2.05
C GLU A 622 -4.70 -32.96 0.54
N ASP A 623 -4.98 -31.98 -0.33
CA ASP A 623 -4.97 -32.16 -1.79
C ASP A 623 -3.68 -31.58 -2.42
N PRO A 624 -2.75 -32.43 -2.92
CA PRO A 624 -1.52 -31.96 -3.58
C PRO A 624 -1.74 -31.04 -4.81
N GLY A 625 -2.93 -31.11 -5.43
CA GLY A 625 -3.32 -30.31 -6.58
C GLY A 625 -4.02 -29.01 -6.22
N SER A 626 -4.25 -28.73 -4.95
CA SER A 626 -4.91 -27.50 -4.47
C SER A 626 -4.08 -26.24 -4.69
N PHE A 627 -4.72 -25.08 -4.49
CA PHE A 627 -4.04 -23.79 -4.52
C PHE A 627 -2.97 -23.71 -3.42
N ALA A 628 -3.34 -23.99 -2.16
CA ALA A 628 -2.42 -23.87 -1.01
C ALA A 628 -1.25 -24.85 -1.10
N SER A 629 -1.47 -26.11 -1.53
CA SER A 629 -0.38 -27.10 -1.70
C SER A 629 0.58 -26.72 -2.83
N THR A 630 0.06 -26.14 -3.93
CA THR A 630 0.91 -25.65 -5.03
C THR A 630 1.69 -24.40 -4.60
N LEU A 631 1.04 -23.48 -3.88
CA LEU A 631 1.69 -22.30 -3.30
C LEU A 631 2.81 -22.69 -2.33
N LYS A 632 2.56 -23.64 -1.43
CA LYS A 632 3.58 -24.18 -0.50
C LYS A 632 4.83 -24.67 -1.24
N ARG A 633 4.66 -25.46 -2.33
CA ARG A 633 5.80 -25.92 -3.16
C ARG A 633 6.54 -24.73 -3.79
N MET A 634 5.82 -23.75 -4.29
CA MET A 634 6.38 -22.52 -4.89
C MET A 634 7.18 -21.72 -3.87
N LEU A 635 6.65 -21.51 -2.68
CA LEU A 635 7.31 -20.76 -1.60
C LEU A 635 8.52 -21.52 -1.03
N THR A 636 8.47 -22.85 -1.02
CA THR A 636 9.61 -23.69 -0.68
C THR A 636 10.75 -23.48 -1.68
N LEU A 637 10.47 -23.55 -2.98
CA LEU A 637 11.46 -23.27 -4.03
C LEU A 637 12.01 -21.83 -3.92
N ARG A 638 11.12 -20.83 -3.72
CA ARG A 638 11.51 -19.43 -3.51
C ARG A 638 12.57 -19.29 -2.41
N ARG A 639 12.37 -19.99 -1.28
CA ARG A 639 13.30 -20.00 -0.13
C ARG A 639 14.60 -20.74 -0.45
N GLU A 640 14.53 -21.91 -1.07
CA GLU A 640 15.70 -22.71 -1.44
C GLU A 640 16.63 -22.01 -2.41
N LEU A 641 16.05 -21.23 -3.34
CA LEU A 641 16.79 -20.43 -4.32
C LEU A 641 17.13 -19.02 -3.83
N ALA A 642 16.68 -18.62 -2.64
CA ALA A 642 16.83 -17.28 -2.09
C ALA A 642 16.38 -16.18 -3.08
N ILE A 643 15.23 -16.39 -3.74
CA ILE A 643 14.69 -15.46 -4.76
C ILE A 643 14.40 -14.09 -4.18
N ASP A 644 14.03 -14.00 -2.91
CA ASP A 644 13.82 -12.74 -2.18
C ASP A 644 15.01 -11.78 -2.28
N ARG A 645 16.23 -12.30 -2.30
CA ARG A 645 17.50 -11.56 -2.36
C ARG A 645 18.16 -11.60 -3.72
N ALA A 646 17.51 -12.18 -4.70
CA ALA A 646 18.01 -12.26 -6.06
C ALA A 646 17.88 -10.92 -6.81
N ARG A 647 18.32 -10.88 -8.04
CA ARG A 647 18.28 -9.69 -8.90
C ARG A 647 17.63 -10.04 -10.25
N LEU A 648 16.57 -9.34 -10.64
CA LEU A 648 16.04 -9.42 -12.00
C LEU A 648 17.09 -8.80 -12.95
N VAL A 649 17.54 -9.57 -13.95
CA VAL A 649 18.61 -9.14 -14.85
C VAL A 649 18.17 -9.01 -16.30
N ALA A 650 17.11 -9.70 -16.71
CA ALA A 650 16.58 -9.59 -18.06
C ALA A 650 15.09 -9.97 -18.13
N VAL A 651 14.42 -9.37 -19.10
CA VAL A 651 13.07 -9.73 -19.55
C VAL A 651 13.16 -10.02 -21.05
N PRO A 652 13.41 -11.29 -21.43
CA PRO A 652 13.62 -11.67 -22.82
C PRO A 652 12.45 -11.31 -23.74
N GLU A 653 12.74 -11.05 -25.01
CA GLU A 653 11.73 -10.95 -26.06
C GLU A 653 11.10 -12.32 -26.31
N VAL A 654 9.81 -12.34 -26.60
CA VAL A 654 9.04 -13.55 -26.88
C VAL A 654 8.14 -13.36 -28.10
N GLN A 655 7.77 -14.46 -28.73
CA GLN A 655 6.83 -14.45 -29.87
C GLN A 655 5.36 -14.56 -29.40
N SER A 656 5.14 -15.25 -28.27
CA SER A 656 3.81 -15.49 -27.72
C SER A 656 3.34 -14.29 -26.87
N SER A 657 2.27 -13.62 -27.28
CA SER A 657 1.75 -12.41 -26.62
C SER A 657 1.43 -12.62 -25.12
N GLY A 658 0.94 -13.82 -24.75
CA GLY A 658 0.58 -14.14 -23.35
C GLY A 658 1.76 -14.53 -22.45
N LEU A 659 2.97 -14.64 -22.98
CA LEU A 659 4.14 -15.13 -22.23
C LEU A 659 4.92 -14.00 -21.56
N VAL A 660 5.33 -14.21 -20.32
CA VAL A 660 6.36 -13.43 -19.63
C VAL A 660 7.52 -14.32 -19.26
N LEU A 661 8.72 -13.89 -19.61
CA LEU A 661 9.98 -14.50 -19.19
C LEU A 661 10.74 -13.53 -18.29
N MET A 662 11.21 -14.01 -17.13
CA MET A 662 12.03 -13.25 -16.19
C MET A 662 13.30 -14.04 -15.90
N VAL A 663 14.47 -13.47 -16.21
CA VAL A 663 15.77 -14.02 -15.81
C VAL A 663 16.20 -13.40 -14.50
N VAL A 664 16.39 -14.24 -13.50
CA VAL A 664 16.75 -13.83 -12.14
C VAL A 664 18.12 -14.40 -11.79
N GLU A 665 19.03 -13.52 -11.37
CA GLU A 665 20.36 -13.89 -10.87
C GLU A 665 20.30 -14.11 -9.37
N LEU A 666 20.60 -15.32 -8.94
CA LEU A 666 20.56 -15.73 -7.54
C LEU A 666 21.74 -15.13 -6.76
N PRO A 667 21.65 -14.98 -5.43
CA PRO A 667 22.79 -14.62 -4.62
C PRO A 667 23.96 -15.56 -4.84
N GLN A 668 25.18 -15.01 -4.83
CA GLN A 668 26.40 -15.84 -4.98
C GLN A 668 26.51 -16.87 -3.85
N THR A 669 26.88 -18.07 -4.22
CA THR A 669 27.29 -19.12 -3.26
C THR A 669 28.79 -19.02 -2.98
N ASP A 670 29.26 -19.75 -1.97
CA ASP A 670 30.70 -19.76 -1.60
C ASP A 670 31.60 -20.24 -2.75
N ASP A 671 31.07 -20.95 -3.72
CA ASP A 671 31.79 -21.41 -4.93
C ASP A 671 32.00 -20.32 -5.99
N GLY A 672 31.38 -19.13 -5.82
CA GLY A 672 31.64 -17.93 -6.61
C GLY A 672 30.94 -17.83 -7.97
N ASP A 673 30.19 -18.86 -8.39
CA ASP A 673 29.50 -18.85 -9.70
C ASP A 673 28.14 -18.16 -9.60
N ALA A 674 27.87 -17.26 -10.57
CA ALA A 674 26.57 -16.61 -10.71
C ALA A 674 25.55 -17.60 -11.31
N ARG A 675 24.63 -18.06 -10.49
CA ARG A 675 23.54 -18.95 -10.94
C ARG A 675 22.34 -18.12 -11.36
N ARG A 676 21.73 -18.48 -12.48
CA ARG A 676 20.52 -17.84 -13.01
C ARG A 676 19.39 -18.83 -13.12
N VAL A 677 18.18 -18.34 -12.87
CA VAL A 677 16.94 -19.09 -13.12
C VAL A 677 16.05 -18.30 -14.05
N LEU A 678 15.25 -19.02 -14.82
CA LEU A 678 14.23 -18.47 -15.70
C LEU A 678 12.86 -18.79 -15.11
N THR A 679 12.08 -17.76 -14.84
CA THR A 679 10.65 -17.90 -14.57
C THR A 679 9.88 -17.60 -15.86
N ALA A 680 9.02 -18.52 -16.25
CA ALA A 680 8.14 -18.43 -17.42
C ALA A 680 6.69 -18.51 -16.98
N VAL A 681 5.86 -17.54 -17.36
CA VAL A 681 4.42 -17.49 -17.00
C VAL A 681 3.60 -17.26 -18.26
N ASN A 682 2.73 -18.20 -18.58
CA ASN A 682 1.77 -18.06 -19.67
C ASN A 682 0.43 -17.51 -19.14
N PHE A 683 0.16 -16.23 -19.35
CA PHE A 683 -1.14 -15.59 -19.05
C PHE A 683 -2.18 -15.86 -20.15
N GLY A 684 -1.75 -16.43 -21.31
CA GLY A 684 -2.60 -16.73 -22.45
C GLY A 684 -3.63 -17.81 -22.16
N ARG A 685 -4.55 -17.98 -23.12
CA ARG A 685 -5.63 -18.99 -23.07
C ARG A 685 -5.27 -20.28 -23.81
N ASP A 686 -4.18 -20.25 -24.60
CA ASP A 686 -3.73 -21.35 -25.42
C ASP A 686 -2.40 -21.92 -24.89
N ALA A 687 -2.13 -23.17 -25.23
CA ALA A 687 -0.81 -23.75 -25.04
C ALA A 687 0.18 -23.09 -26.01
N ILE A 688 1.39 -22.87 -25.54
CA ILE A 688 2.44 -22.22 -26.32
C ILE A 688 3.67 -23.11 -26.47
N GLU A 689 4.33 -22.96 -27.61
CA GLU A 689 5.68 -23.43 -27.85
C GLU A 689 6.54 -22.20 -28.21
N GLU A 690 7.48 -21.86 -27.34
CA GLU A 690 8.29 -20.66 -27.45
C GLU A 690 9.76 -21.02 -27.70
N PRO A 691 10.39 -20.56 -28.77
CA PRO A 691 11.83 -20.73 -28.96
C PRO A 691 12.57 -19.90 -27.91
N LEU A 692 13.46 -20.56 -27.17
CA LEU A 692 14.21 -19.94 -26.07
C LEU A 692 15.65 -19.70 -26.49
N ASP A 693 16.08 -18.44 -26.41
CA ASP A 693 17.50 -18.10 -26.42
C ASP A 693 18.06 -18.31 -24.99
N ALA A 694 18.71 -19.46 -24.81
CA ALA A 694 19.29 -19.82 -23.51
C ALA A 694 20.57 -19.03 -23.18
N SER A 695 21.10 -18.20 -24.07
CA SER A 695 22.36 -17.45 -23.88
C SER A 695 22.29 -16.52 -22.64
N ALA A 696 21.12 -15.96 -22.34
CA ALA A 696 20.90 -15.14 -21.16
C ALA A 696 21.04 -15.91 -19.82
N LEU A 697 20.97 -17.24 -19.86
CA LEU A 697 21.06 -18.11 -18.68
C LEU A 697 22.49 -18.65 -18.48
N GLY A 698 23.36 -18.57 -19.50
CA GLY A 698 24.72 -19.14 -19.51
C GLY A 698 24.81 -20.49 -20.24
N GLU A 699 25.93 -21.21 -20.09
CA GLU A 699 26.15 -22.52 -20.68
C GLU A 699 25.61 -23.62 -19.79
N GLY A 700 24.81 -24.56 -20.29
CA GLY A 700 24.28 -25.70 -19.52
C GLY A 700 22.94 -26.20 -20.05
N THR A 701 22.52 -27.39 -19.55
CA THR A 701 21.22 -27.95 -19.86
C THR A 701 20.16 -27.39 -18.91
N LEU A 702 19.06 -26.88 -19.45
CA LEU A 702 17.94 -26.36 -18.68
C LEU A 702 17.04 -27.52 -18.18
N HIS A 703 16.67 -27.46 -16.93
CA HIS A 703 15.73 -28.37 -16.30
C HIS A 703 14.57 -27.59 -15.67
N ILE A 704 13.35 -28.09 -15.81
CA ILE A 704 12.19 -27.57 -15.09
C ILE A 704 12.32 -28.03 -13.64
N VAL A 705 12.48 -27.09 -12.72
CA VAL A 705 12.56 -27.33 -11.27
C VAL A 705 11.23 -27.11 -10.58
N PHE A 706 10.30 -26.44 -11.24
CA PHE A 706 8.94 -26.22 -10.72
C PHE A 706 7.94 -25.99 -11.87
N SER A 707 6.72 -26.49 -11.70
CA SER A 707 5.56 -26.13 -12.50
C SER A 707 4.30 -26.03 -11.63
N THR A 708 3.43 -25.08 -11.94
CA THR A 708 2.11 -24.95 -11.29
C THR A 708 1.17 -26.12 -11.61
N ARG A 709 1.47 -26.91 -12.66
CA ARG A 709 0.68 -28.08 -13.06
C ARG A 709 1.25 -29.42 -12.57
N ALA A 710 2.44 -29.45 -12.01
CA ALA A 710 3.08 -30.66 -11.53
C ALA A 710 2.48 -31.13 -10.18
N GLY A 711 1.25 -31.60 -10.22
CA GLY A 711 0.61 -32.34 -9.10
C GLY A 711 0.23 -33.76 -9.48
N GLY A 712 0.52 -34.20 -10.72
CA GLY A 712 0.23 -35.51 -11.28
C GLY A 712 1.48 -36.34 -11.57
N VAL A 713 1.28 -37.62 -11.87
CA VAL A 713 2.31 -38.67 -12.04
C VAL A 713 3.29 -38.42 -13.20
N GLU A 714 2.97 -37.49 -14.12
CA GLU A 714 3.86 -37.08 -15.20
C GLU A 714 4.29 -35.64 -14.99
N GLY A 715 5.61 -35.42 -14.81
CA GLY A 715 6.19 -34.07 -14.78
C GLY A 715 5.96 -33.33 -16.12
N PRO A 716 6.04 -31.97 -16.12
CA PRO A 716 5.93 -31.22 -17.34
C PRO A 716 6.98 -31.68 -18.36
N PRO A 717 6.67 -31.64 -19.67
CA PRO A 717 7.64 -32.02 -20.69
C PRO A 717 8.91 -31.16 -20.55
N ALA A 718 10.07 -31.82 -20.51
CA ALA A 718 11.36 -31.12 -20.48
C ALA A 718 11.49 -30.21 -21.71
N PRO A 719 12.23 -29.08 -21.59
CA PRO A 719 12.57 -28.27 -22.75
C PRO A 719 13.16 -29.18 -23.84
N THR A 720 12.60 -29.12 -25.06
CA THR A 720 13.08 -29.93 -26.16
C THR A 720 14.22 -29.19 -26.85
N THR A 721 15.35 -29.89 -27.11
CA THR A 721 16.43 -29.33 -27.90
C THR A 721 16.42 -30.03 -29.27
N GLN A 722 16.09 -29.29 -30.32
CA GLN A 722 16.14 -29.76 -31.69
C GLN A 722 17.05 -28.82 -32.49
N ASP A 723 18.04 -29.35 -33.19
CA ASP A 723 19.02 -28.60 -33.99
C ASP A 723 19.74 -27.45 -33.22
N GLY A 724 20.00 -27.68 -31.90
CA GLY A 724 20.68 -26.70 -31.06
C GLY A 724 19.77 -25.55 -30.57
N ARG A 725 18.46 -25.59 -30.84
CA ARG A 725 17.46 -24.64 -30.33
C ARG A 725 16.63 -25.32 -29.24
N THR A 726 16.48 -24.62 -28.15
CA THR A 726 15.64 -25.06 -27.03
C THR A 726 14.23 -24.44 -27.15
N SER A 727 13.19 -25.27 -27.14
CA SER A 727 11.80 -24.80 -27.09
C SER A 727 11.20 -25.01 -25.71
N LEU A 728 10.51 -24.02 -25.20
CA LEU A 728 9.76 -24.01 -23.96
C LEU A 728 8.30 -24.33 -24.26
N HIS A 729 7.72 -25.30 -23.55
CA HIS A 729 6.32 -25.66 -23.71
C HIS A 729 5.56 -25.31 -22.44
N LEU A 730 4.50 -24.50 -22.53
CA LEU A 730 3.61 -24.16 -21.43
C LEU A 730 2.15 -24.37 -21.84
N ALA A 731 1.39 -24.99 -20.96
CA ALA A 731 -0.06 -25.04 -21.08
C ALA A 731 -0.70 -23.67 -20.75
N PRO A 732 -1.99 -23.47 -21.04
CA PRO A 732 -2.72 -22.26 -20.62
C PRO A 732 -2.60 -22.04 -19.11
N ALA A 733 -2.31 -20.81 -18.68
CA ALA A 733 -2.16 -20.42 -17.29
C ALA A 733 -1.14 -21.27 -16.49
N GLU A 734 -0.10 -21.74 -17.16
CA GLU A 734 1.02 -22.44 -16.50
C GLU A 734 2.16 -21.48 -16.21
N ALA A 735 2.78 -21.68 -15.05
CA ALA A 735 4.07 -21.09 -14.71
C ALA A 735 5.10 -22.19 -14.46
N GLN A 736 6.32 -21.98 -14.97
CA GLN A 736 7.46 -22.87 -14.81
C GLN A 736 8.68 -22.11 -14.31
N VAL A 737 9.52 -22.76 -13.53
CA VAL A 737 10.88 -22.29 -13.20
C VAL A 737 11.89 -23.27 -13.79
N LEU A 738 12.84 -22.71 -14.53
CA LEU A 738 13.91 -23.47 -15.15
C LEU A 738 15.25 -23.04 -14.56
N ALA A 739 16.08 -24.02 -14.24
CA ALA A 739 17.44 -23.80 -13.74
C ALA A 739 18.43 -24.60 -14.58
N GLN A 740 19.69 -24.15 -14.60
CA GLN A 740 20.80 -24.93 -15.13
C GLN A 740 21.31 -25.93 -14.08
N LYS A 741 21.72 -27.08 -14.55
CA LYS A 741 22.48 -28.04 -13.75
C LYS A 741 23.95 -27.80 -13.88
#